data_8a9f7b1f2752d609a6314a182c8b2989
#
_entry.id   8a9f7b1f2752d609a6314a182c8b2989
#
_cell.length_a   1.000
_cell.length_b   1.000
_cell.length_c   1.000
_cell.angle_alpha   90.00
_cell.angle_beta   90.00
_cell.angle_gamma   90.00
#
_symmetry.space_group_name_H-M   'P 1'
#
loop_
_entity.id
_entity.type
_entity.pdbx_description
1 polymer ?
#
loop_
_entity_poly.entity_id
_entity_poly.type
_entity_poly.pdbx_seq_one_letter_code
_entity_poly.pdbx_strand_id
1 'polypeptide(L)'
;MGRSAYMLEIARGVRGSLGRFLAILGIVALGCGFYAGLRMCGPDMRIAADRWYDGCALWDLRVVSSQGLDDAAVARLRKVDGVEAAMPARTVDVMAEAAGKSVAVRVSSVDADAARASRASGPFAVKSSKGDYLNRARLASGRWPRAAGECVASADSTTSPLRVGDVVRVTSSAGDVDSVLVRRTLTVVGTVSSPDYPYTGSFGTTTLGDGTIGQYVYVTDATFSKDVPYTAAYLAVEGARGLESGSSAYERRVDAVAGRVRRTAVAAARERFQGLKADAQAQVDAKARELEAQRQAAATPDAVVPAEIAPAAAAQAQDGLAAAQRQIDEAQAKVDAMQGPEVYVLDRTQSEGAATYQADTERMDHIAAVFPAMFFLVAALVALTTMARMVEDDRQKIGTHKALGYGRARIAVMYLAYALLAAGAGAVLGIAVLSQALPLIVTGAYGIIYAVPSLGLPLPVSSGIALSSGGLGVGVTLAATWIAVASTLRETPAALMLPRAPKAGRRILLERVGPLWRRLSFSWKVTFRNLFRYKRRLLMTVVGIAGCSALLLVGFGLHDSIWDIIDRQFGPIIRYDTTVGMDADAAEKDVDAVAARLRDAGVRRVERVERRTMLTRGKGGSASATEKTRVSVMVPRSAAGLSRCVGMRDRETGEAVAFGDDSVLVTEKLASLYGIRAGQRIVLFGQDDAGNAKGGGVELTVDGIVENYVGNVVYVGRSAWRRVEEGDPSFSTVLADVRGGTSAQKRLADELHDMDGVATVAFSSETIETYRHMLSVVNMVVVVLIVSAGALAFIVLYNLTNINVSERVREIASLKVLGFTRREVHAYVFREIVLLSLLGDAAGMALGTWLEGFVITTAEVDYVMFGREIHPLSFVLAFALTMAFTLAILLLMRRRLDAVDMVESLKSVD
;
A
#
# COMPACT_ATOMS: atom_id res chain seq x y z
N MET A 1 -29.53 15.15 50.19
CA MET A 1 -30.09 15.49 48.89
C MET A 1 -30.65 14.23 48.24
N GLY A 2 -31.91 14.25 47.86
CA GLY A 2 -32.51 13.16 47.10
C GLY A 2 -31.87 13.01 45.73
N ARG A 3 -31.91 11.81 45.08
CA ARG A 3 -31.34 11.54 43.75
C ARG A 3 -31.73 12.63 42.70
N SER A 4 -32.93 13.22 42.82
CA SER A 4 -33.44 14.25 41.91
C SER A 4 -32.70 15.60 42.03
N ALA A 5 -32.35 16.04 43.26
CA ALA A 5 -31.67 17.32 43.49
C ALA A 5 -30.20 17.24 42.96
N TYR A 6 -29.56 16.07 43.09
CA TYR A 6 -28.20 15.84 42.61
C TYR A 6 -28.12 15.87 41.07
N MET A 7 -29.08 15.24 40.42
CA MET A 7 -29.19 15.29 38.94
C MET A 7 -29.49 16.70 38.41
N LEU A 8 -30.30 17.45 39.17
CA LEU A 8 -30.62 18.84 38.83
C LEU A 8 -29.37 19.74 38.91
N GLU A 9 -28.51 19.52 39.89
CA GLU A 9 -27.25 20.26 40.08
C GLU A 9 -26.25 19.97 38.96
N ILE A 10 -26.12 18.71 38.50
CA ILE A 10 -25.31 18.34 37.35
C ILE A 10 -25.85 19.01 36.08
N ALA A 11 -27.16 19.00 35.87
CA ALA A 11 -27.80 19.64 34.70
C ALA A 11 -27.60 21.16 34.70
N ARG A 12 -27.68 21.82 35.87
CA ARG A 12 -27.35 23.25 36.01
C ARG A 12 -25.87 23.52 35.78
N GLY A 13 -24.98 22.62 36.20
CA GLY A 13 -23.56 22.68 35.96
C GLY A 13 -23.25 22.64 34.46
N VAL A 14 -23.90 21.73 33.72
CA VAL A 14 -23.75 21.63 32.25
C VAL A 14 -24.22 22.91 31.56
N ARG A 15 -25.42 23.42 31.91
CA ARG A 15 -25.95 24.66 31.34
C ARG A 15 -25.10 25.89 31.66
N GLY A 16 -24.53 25.97 32.88
CA GLY A 16 -23.68 27.07 33.31
C GLY A 16 -22.28 27.05 32.68
N SER A 17 -21.84 25.90 32.16
CA SER A 17 -20.51 25.71 31.57
C SER A 17 -20.53 25.05 30.19
N LEU A 18 -21.55 25.35 29.38
CA LEU A 18 -21.81 24.70 28.10
C LEU A 18 -20.56 24.69 27.16
N GLY A 19 -19.81 25.80 27.11
CA GLY A 19 -18.59 25.89 26.28
C GLY A 19 -17.49 24.90 26.69
N ARG A 20 -17.34 24.64 28.02
CA ARG A 20 -16.39 23.64 28.54
C ARG A 20 -16.87 22.21 28.27
N PHE A 21 -18.17 21.99 28.44
CA PHE A 21 -18.81 20.71 28.13
C PHE A 21 -18.60 20.34 26.66
N LEU A 22 -18.91 21.27 25.74
CA LEU A 22 -18.72 21.06 24.31
C LEU A 22 -17.24 20.89 23.90
N ALA A 23 -16.33 21.55 24.60
CA ALA A 23 -14.89 21.36 24.34
C ALA A 23 -14.42 19.94 24.68
N ILE A 24 -14.81 19.41 25.86
CA ILE A 24 -14.49 18.03 26.24
C ILE A 24 -15.20 17.04 25.30
N LEU A 25 -16.49 17.25 25.03
CA LEU A 25 -17.26 16.44 24.10
C LEU A 25 -16.61 16.38 22.71
N GLY A 26 -16.27 17.54 22.14
CA GLY A 26 -15.70 17.64 20.79
C GLY A 26 -14.34 16.97 20.66
N ILE A 27 -13.46 17.14 21.65
CA ILE A 27 -12.12 16.53 21.63
C ILE A 27 -12.22 15.01 21.81
N VAL A 28 -13.08 14.53 22.71
CA VAL A 28 -13.29 13.09 22.89
C VAL A 28 -13.99 12.49 21.68
N ALA A 29 -14.93 13.23 21.07
CA ALA A 29 -15.56 12.80 19.81
C ALA A 29 -14.55 12.63 18.68
N LEU A 30 -13.65 13.61 18.49
CA LEU A 30 -12.59 13.50 17.49
C LEU A 30 -11.63 12.35 17.84
N GLY A 31 -11.16 12.25 19.06
CA GLY A 31 -10.20 11.21 19.47
C GLY A 31 -10.78 9.80 19.34
N CYS A 32 -11.96 9.55 19.92
CA CYS A 32 -12.62 8.25 19.84
C CYS A 32 -13.08 7.93 18.42
N GLY A 33 -13.64 8.90 17.73
CA GLY A 33 -14.13 8.70 16.38
C GLY A 33 -13.00 8.42 15.38
N PHE A 34 -11.90 9.16 15.48
CA PHE A 34 -10.74 8.96 14.61
C PHE A 34 -10.07 7.60 14.88
N TYR A 35 -9.92 7.22 16.15
CA TYR A 35 -9.42 5.89 16.49
C TYR A 35 -10.32 4.78 15.95
N ALA A 36 -11.62 4.84 16.26
CA ALA A 36 -12.56 3.83 15.81
C ALA A 36 -12.62 3.75 14.28
N GLY A 37 -12.69 4.90 13.61
CA GLY A 37 -12.80 4.96 12.17
C GLY A 37 -11.57 4.39 11.45
N LEU A 38 -10.36 4.77 11.86
CA LEU A 38 -9.14 4.20 11.28
C LEU A 38 -9.00 2.70 11.57
N ARG A 39 -9.27 2.29 12.80
CA ARG A 39 -9.19 0.86 13.19
C ARG A 39 -10.26 0.00 12.50
N MET A 40 -11.33 0.57 11.99
CA MET A 40 -12.36 -0.15 11.24
C MET A 40 -12.01 -0.29 9.76
N CYS A 41 -11.09 0.52 9.21
CA CYS A 41 -10.73 0.45 7.79
C CYS A 41 -10.22 -0.95 7.39
N GLY A 42 -9.27 -1.53 8.11
CA GLY A 42 -8.72 -2.85 7.83
C GLY A 42 -9.79 -3.96 7.89
N PRO A 43 -10.55 -4.10 8.99
CA PRO A 43 -11.67 -5.04 9.05
C PRO A 43 -12.73 -4.85 7.95
N ASP A 44 -13.10 -3.61 7.62
CA ASP A 44 -14.08 -3.35 6.57
C ASP A 44 -13.54 -3.75 5.17
N MET A 45 -12.26 -3.52 4.91
CA MET A 45 -11.59 -3.99 3.70
C MET A 45 -11.62 -5.53 3.63
N ARG A 46 -11.27 -6.23 4.71
CA ARG A 46 -11.31 -7.71 4.76
C ARG A 46 -12.73 -8.24 4.54
N ILE A 47 -13.73 -7.65 5.20
CA ILE A 47 -15.14 -8.03 4.99
C ILE A 47 -15.57 -7.82 3.54
N ALA A 48 -15.13 -6.74 2.89
CA ALA A 48 -15.44 -6.48 1.49
C ALA A 48 -14.82 -7.55 0.58
N ALA A 49 -13.54 -7.88 0.78
CA ALA A 49 -12.84 -8.91 0.03
C ALA A 49 -13.48 -10.30 0.22
N ASP A 50 -13.76 -10.70 1.47
CA ASP A 50 -14.38 -12.01 1.76
C ASP A 50 -15.75 -12.15 1.13
N ARG A 51 -16.59 -11.10 1.22
CA ARG A 51 -17.90 -11.12 0.56
C ARG A 51 -17.76 -11.28 -0.95
N TRP A 52 -16.74 -10.69 -1.55
CA TRP A 52 -16.50 -10.79 -2.98
C TRP A 52 -15.92 -12.16 -3.36
N TYR A 53 -14.94 -12.65 -2.60
CA TYR A 53 -14.36 -13.98 -2.81
C TYR A 53 -15.41 -15.08 -2.66
N ASP A 54 -16.18 -15.08 -1.59
CA ASP A 54 -17.22 -16.07 -1.35
C ASP A 54 -18.37 -15.96 -2.35
N GLY A 55 -18.81 -14.72 -2.62
CA GLY A 55 -19.93 -14.47 -3.54
C GLY A 55 -19.63 -14.80 -5.00
N CYS A 56 -18.34 -14.75 -5.39
CA CYS A 56 -17.86 -15.10 -6.71
C CYS A 56 -17.19 -16.49 -6.78
N ALA A 57 -17.23 -17.26 -5.69
CA ALA A 57 -16.63 -18.58 -5.57
C ALA A 57 -15.14 -18.60 -5.99
N LEU A 58 -14.34 -17.69 -5.41
CA LEU A 58 -12.89 -17.69 -5.62
C LEU A 58 -12.30 -19.01 -5.12
N TRP A 59 -11.31 -19.52 -5.84
CA TRP A 59 -10.59 -20.72 -5.48
C TRP A 59 -9.86 -20.62 -4.12
N ASP A 60 -9.71 -21.78 -3.44
CA ASP A 60 -8.92 -21.89 -2.21
C ASP A 60 -7.56 -22.51 -2.46
N LEU A 61 -7.47 -23.45 -3.44
CA LEU A 61 -6.24 -24.07 -3.88
C LEU A 61 -6.15 -24.02 -5.41
N ARG A 62 -4.95 -23.75 -5.91
CA ARG A 62 -4.61 -23.79 -7.34
C ARG A 62 -3.53 -24.84 -7.57
N VAL A 63 -3.81 -25.85 -8.37
CA VAL A 63 -2.84 -26.88 -8.76
C VAL A 63 -2.29 -26.54 -10.13
N VAL A 64 -0.97 -26.48 -10.25
CA VAL A 64 -0.23 -26.22 -11.50
C VAL A 64 0.76 -27.36 -11.71
N SER A 65 0.90 -27.81 -12.96
CA SER A 65 1.91 -28.82 -13.34
C SER A 65 2.69 -28.37 -14.57
N SER A 66 4.01 -28.51 -14.56
CA SER A 66 4.88 -28.15 -15.68
C SER A 66 4.59 -28.95 -16.96
N GLN A 67 3.97 -30.15 -16.85
CA GLN A 67 3.55 -30.97 -17.98
C GLN A 67 2.03 -30.85 -18.27
N GLY A 68 1.36 -29.88 -17.59
CA GLY A 68 -0.09 -29.71 -17.66
C GLY A 68 -0.87 -30.82 -16.94
N LEU A 69 -2.18 -30.66 -16.95
CA LEU A 69 -3.15 -31.58 -16.37
C LEU A 69 -4.12 -32.07 -17.46
N ASP A 70 -4.64 -33.25 -17.29
CA ASP A 70 -5.72 -33.83 -18.15
C ASP A 70 -7.03 -34.00 -17.39
N ASP A 71 -8.07 -34.37 -18.09
CA ASP A 71 -9.41 -34.62 -17.49
C ASP A 71 -9.37 -35.67 -16.38
N ALA A 72 -8.51 -36.70 -16.52
CA ALA A 72 -8.36 -37.74 -15.51
C ALA A 72 -7.73 -37.22 -14.22
N ALA A 73 -6.73 -36.35 -14.34
CA ALA A 73 -6.12 -35.70 -13.21
C ALA A 73 -7.10 -34.79 -12.48
N VAL A 74 -7.86 -33.94 -13.20
CA VAL A 74 -8.88 -33.06 -12.63
C VAL A 74 -10.00 -33.88 -11.97
N ALA A 75 -10.46 -34.99 -12.59
CA ALA A 75 -11.46 -35.86 -11.99
C ALA A 75 -10.99 -36.53 -10.69
N ARG A 76 -9.70 -36.87 -10.59
CA ARG A 76 -9.10 -37.39 -9.35
C ARG A 76 -9.00 -36.31 -8.28
N LEU A 77 -8.61 -35.08 -8.65
CA LEU A 77 -8.56 -33.93 -7.72
C LEU A 77 -9.95 -33.63 -7.14
N ARG A 78 -11.00 -33.67 -7.95
CA ARG A 78 -12.39 -33.49 -7.50
C ARG A 78 -12.85 -34.54 -6.48
N LYS A 79 -12.28 -35.75 -6.50
CA LYS A 79 -12.61 -36.85 -5.57
C LYS A 79 -11.78 -36.82 -4.28
N VAL A 80 -10.85 -35.89 -4.13
CA VAL A 80 -10.06 -35.76 -2.89
C VAL A 80 -10.97 -35.33 -1.75
N ASP A 81 -10.93 -36.05 -0.64
CA ASP A 81 -11.71 -35.75 0.54
C ASP A 81 -11.43 -34.30 1.05
N GLY A 82 -12.50 -33.53 1.22
CA GLY A 82 -12.45 -32.12 1.58
C GLY A 82 -12.37 -31.14 0.39
N VAL A 83 -12.40 -31.63 -0.86
CA VAL A 83 -12.57 -30.79 -2.05
C VAL A 83 -14.05 -30.69 -2.41
N GLU A 84 -14.60 -29.49 -2.41
CA GLU A 84 -16.00 -29.22 -2.78
C GLU A 84 -16.19 -29.19 -4.30
N ALA A 85 -15.26 -28.54 -5.01
CA ALA A 85 -15.34 -28.38 -6.47
C ALA A 85 -13.91 -28.30 -7.06
N ALA A 86 -13.78 -28.71 -8.34
CA ALA A 86 -12.55 -28.60 -9.12
C ALA A 86 -12.86 -28.12 -10.53
N MET A 87 -12.25 -27.03 -10.95
CA MET A 87 -12.40 -26.40 -12.27
C MET A 87 -11.06 -26.37 -13.00
N PRO A 88 -10.96 -27.05 -14.18
CA PRO A 88 -9.76 -26.91 -15.01
C PRO A 88 -9.71 -25.57 -15.73
N ALA A 89 -8.51 -25.08 -16.05
CA ALA A 89 -8.31 -23.90 -16.86
C ALA A 89 -7.06 -24.04 -17.75
N ARG A 90 -7.14 -23.46 -18.95
CA ARG A 90 -6.02 -23.20 -19.83
C ARG A 90 -5.64 -21.74 -19.68
N THR A 91 -4.38 -21.48 -19.46
CA THR A 91 -3.85 -20.10 -19.34
C THR A 91 -2.54 -20.04 -20.07
N VAL A 92 -2.36 -18.99 -20.86
CA VAL A 92 -1.10 -18.68 -21.53
C VAL A 92 -0.84 -17.19 -21.44
N ASP A 93 0.40 -16.85 -21.17
CA ASP A 93 0.87 -15.46 -21.19
C ASP A 93 1.43 -15.18 -22.60
N VAL A 94 1.00 -14.07 -23.17
CA VAL A 94 1.39 -13.65 -24.53
C VAL A 94 1.75 -12.16 -24.53
N MET A 95 2.65 -11.78 -25.41
CA MET A 95 2.78 -10.38 -25.80
C MET A 95 1.67 -10.03 -26.80
N ALA A 96 1.03 -8.91 -26.60
CA ALA A 96 -0.03 -8.48 -27.49
C ALA A 96 -0.05 -6.96 -27.63
N GLU A 97 -0.41 -6.51 -28.82
CA GLU A 97 -0.79 -5.13 -29.08
C GLU A 97 -2.25 -4.92 -28.65
N ALA A 98 -2.45 -4.08 -27.65
CA ALA A 98 -3.74 -3.78 -27.06
C ALA A 98 -3.85 -2.27 -26.76
N ALA A 99 -4.89 -1.61 -27.27
CA ALA A 99 -5.10 -0.17 -27.15
C ALA A 99 -3.89 0.68 -27.65
N GLY A 100 -3.16 0.20 -28.65
CA GLY A 100 -1.97 0.86 -29.22
C GLY A 100 -0.73 0.77 -28.33
N LYS A 101 -0.69 -0.19 -27.42
CA LYS A 101 0.45 -0.50 -26.55
C LYS A 101 0.80 -1.98 -26.65
N SER A 102 2.09 -2.29 -26.60
CA SER A 102 2.55 -3.66 -26.43
C SER A 102 2.59 -4.01 -24.95
N VAL A 103 1.80 -4.98 -24.55
CA VAL A 103 1.66 -5.40 -23.16
C VAL A 103 1.64 -6.93 -23.04
N ALA A 104 2.12 -7.46 -21.94
CA ALA A 104 1.90 -8.86 -21.62
C ALA A 104 0.43 -9.08 -21.21
N VAL A 105 -0.25 -9.99 -21.90
CA VAL A 105 -1.66 -10.33 -21.71
C VAL A 105 -1.77 -11.77 -21.27
N ARG A 106 -2.50 -12.00 -20.18
CA ARG A 106 -2.86 -13.35 -19.75
C ARG A 106 -4.17 -13.79 -20.42
N VAL A 107 -4.08 -14.76 -21.30
CA VAL A 107 -5.24 -15.36 -21.97
C VAL A 107 -5.65 -16.58 -21.20
N SER A 108 -6.86 -16.59 -20.64
CA SER A 108 -7.39 -17.69 -19.84
C SER A 108 -8.70 -18.24 -20.44
N SER A 109 -8.87 -19.57 -20.42
CA SER A 109 -10.14 -20.17 -20.81
C SER A 109 -11.21 -19.94 -19.74
N VAL A 110 -12.46 -19.76 -20.18
CA VAL A 110 -13.64 -19.70 -19.31
C VAL A 110 -14.71 -20.65 -19.84
N ASP A 111 -15.43 -21.28 -18.91
CA ASP A 111 -16.68 -21.98 -19.25
C ASP A 111 -17.73 -20.93 -19.68
N ALA A 112 -17.75 -20.63 -20.98
CA ALA A 112 -18.60 -19.58 -21.51
C ALA A 112 -20.12 -19.88 -21.34
N ASP A 113 -20.53 -21.15 -21.27
CA ASP A 113 -21.92 -21.55 -21.03
C ASP A 113 -22.30 -21.29 -19.57
N ALA A 114 -21.48 -21.72 -18.64
CA ALA A 114 -21.67 -21.42 -17.22
C ALA A 114 -21.63 -19.91 -16.94
N ALA A 115 -20.73 -19.19 -17.59
CA ALA A 115 -20.61 -17.74 -17.45
C ALA A 115 -21.86 -17.02 -17.97
N ARG A 116 -22.40 -17.42 -19.14
CA ARG A 116 -23.64 -16.87 -19.71
C ARG A 116 -24.88 -17.19 -18.89
N ALA A 117 -24.93 -18.39 -18.30
CA ALA A 117 -26.03 -18.83 -17.42
C ALA A 117 -25.97 -18.14 -16.03
N SER A 118 -24.83 -17.59 -15.66
CA SER A 118 -24.62 -16.93 -14.37
C SER A 118 -25.23 -15.55 -14.32
N ARG A 119 -25.66 -15.12 -13.13
CA ARG A 119 -26.28 -13.80 -12.90
C ARG A 119 -25.60 -13.08 -11.74
N ALA A 120 -25.24 -11.84 -11.96
CA ALA A 120 -24.79 -10.96 -10.89
C ALA A 120 -25.93 -10.77 -9.85
N SER A 121 -25.59 -10.95 -8.59
CA SER A 121 -26.49 -10.73 -7.44
C SER A 121 -25.90 -9.65 -6.54
N GLY A 122 -25.96 -8.41 -7.01
CA GLY A 122 -25.31 -7.27 -6.38
C GLY A 122 -23.81 -7.12 -6.77
N PRO A 123 -23.11 -6.23 -6.07
CA PRO A 123 -21.69 -5.95 -6.38
C PRO A 123 -20.73 -7.08 -5.99
N PHE A 124 -21.09 -7.89 -5.00
CA PHE A 124 -20.20 -8.88 -4.38
C PHE A 124 -20.41 -10.31 -4.86
N ALA A 125 -21.45 -10.61 -5.61
CA ALA A 125 -21.79 -12.00 -5.90
C ALA A 125 -22.23 -12.25 -7.33
N VAL A 126 -21.79 -13.41 -7.87
CA VAL A 126 -22.24 -13.99 -9.14
C VAL A 126 -22.77 -15.40 -8.86
N LYS A 127 -24.08 -15.59 -8.99
CA LYS A 127 -24.75 -16.89 -8.81
C LYS A 127 -24.67 -17.70 -10.08
N SER A 128 -24.29 -18.96 -9.96
CA SER A 128 -24.29 -19.95 -11.04
C SER A 128 -25.04 -21.22 -10.59
N SER A 129 -25.73 -21.84 -11.52
CA SER A 129 -26.34 -23.16 -11.32
C SER A 129 -25.32 -24.30 -11.39
N LYS A 130 -24.14 -24.05 -11.98
CA LYS A 130 -23.04 -25.00 -12.09
C LYS A 130 -22.13 -24.86 -10.86
N GLY A 131 -22.13 -25.87 -9.98
CA GLY A 131 -21.41 -25.83 -8.70
C GLY A 131 -19.90 -25.79 -8.84
N ASP A 132 -19.35 -26.43 -9.87
CA ASP A 132 -17.92 -26.49 -10.16
C ASP A 132 -17.40 -25.31 -11.00
N TYR A 133 -18.24 -24.30 -11.32
CA TYR A 133 -17.82 -23.06 -11.92
C TYR A 133 -17.29 -22.11 -10.82
N LEU A 134 -15.97 -22.00 -10.73
CA LEU A 134 -15.23 -21.18 -9.78
C LEU A 134 -14.77 -19.85 -10.44
N ASN A 135 -14.17 -18.95 -9.66
CA ASN A 135 -13.60 -17.66 -10.11
C ASN A 135 -14.59 -16.84 -10.97
N ARG A 136 -15.83 -16.78 -10.52
CA ARG A 136 -16.94 -16.20 -11.29
C ARG A 136 -16.72 -14.71 -11.50
N ALA A 137 -16.21 -14.32 -12.65
CA ALA A 137 -16.06 -12.92 -13.00
C ALA A 137 -17.42 -12.27 -13.24
N ARG A 138 -17.54 -11.00 -12.85
CA ARG A 138 -18.73 -10.18 -13.05
C ARG A 138 -18.62 -9.40 -14.35
N LEU A 139 -19.58 -9.57 -15.26
CA LEU A 139 -19.66 -8.78 -16.48
C LEU A 139 -19.94 -7.30 -16.14
N ALA A 140 -19.03 -6.43 -16.55
CA ALA A 140 -19.15 -4.99 -16.35
C ALA A 140 -19.84 -4.30 -17.54
N SER A 141 -19.49 -4.72 -18.79
CA SER A 141 -20.12 -4.20 -20.00
C SER A 141 -20.11 -5.26 -21.12
N GLY A 142 -20.95 -5.10 -22.14
CA GLY A 142 -20.98 -5.99 -23.32
C GLY A 142 -21.60 -7.38 -23.00
N ARG A 143 -20.99 -8.43 -23.53
CA ARG A 143 -21.44 -9.81 -23.42
C ARG A 143 -20.28 -10.80 -23.25
N TRP A 144 -20.57 -12.01 -22.83
CA TRP A 144 -19.60 -13.12 -22.82
C TRP A 144 -19.25 -13.61 -24.22
N PRO A 145 -18.03 -14.13 -24.46
CA PRO A 145 -17.62 -14.67 -25.77
C PRO A 145 -18.46 -15.89 -26.16
N ARG A 146 -18.66 -16.06 -27.47
CA ARG A 146 -19.45 -17.18 -28.06
C ARG A 146 -18.65 -18.03 -29.03
N ALA A 147 -17.57 -17.47 -29.59
CA ALA A 147 -16.77 -18.12 -30.62
C ALA A 147 -15.29 -17.90 -30.36
N ALA A 148 -14.43 -18.73 -30.98
CA ALA A 148 -13.00 -18.51 -31.01
C ALA A 148 -12.69 -17.15 -31.68
N GLY A 149 -11.78 -16.37 -31.08
CA GLY A 149 -11.47 -15.01 -31.54
C GLY A 149 -12.30 -13.90 -30.89
N GLU A 150 -13.26 -14.25 -30.01
CA GLU A 150 -13.92 -13.30 -29.13
C GLU A 150 -13.35 -13.42 -27.70
N CYS A 151 -13.20 -12.28 -27.02
CA CYS A 151 -12.74 -12.26 -25.61
C CYS A 151 -13.53 -11.25 -24.79
N VAL A 152 -13.49 -11.42 -23.48
CA VAL A 152 -13.81 -10.37 -22.49
C VAL A 152 -12.53 -9.97 -21.79
N ALA A 153 -12.29 -8.65 -21.69
CA ALA A 153 -11.09 -8.08 -21.09
C ALA A 153 -11.37 -7.56 -19.68
N SER A 154 -10.32 -7.29 -18.91
CA SER A 154 -10.46 -6.62 -17.63
C SER A 154 -11.11 -5.24 -17.80
N ALA A 155 -12.12 -4.97 -16.97
CA ALA A 155 -12.69 -3.64 -16.81
C ALA A 155 -11.83 -2.73 -15.93
N ASP A 156 -10.91 -3.31 -15.16
CA ASP A 156 -10.24 -2.68 -14.01
C ASP A 156 -8.76 -2.35 -14.30
N SER A 157 -8.23 -2.72 -15.50
CA SER A 157 -6.84 -2.42 -15.87
C SER A 157 -6.59 -0.91 -15.96
N THR A 158 -5.63 -0.44 -15.17
CA THR A 158 -5.14 0.95 -15.25
C THR A 158 -4.02 1.11 -16.27
N THR A 159 -3.32 0.04 -16.61
CA THR A 159 -2.17 0.04 -17.51
C THR A 159 -2.60 0.02 -18.99
N SER A 160 -3.57 -0.83 -19.31
CA SER A 160 -4.07 -1.04 -20.68
C SER A 160 -5.60 -1.17 -20.70
N PRO A 161 -6.35 -0.09 -20.47
CA PRO A 161 -7.81 -0.14 -20.44
C PRO A 161 -8.37 -0.45 -21.82
N LEU A 162 -9.16 -1.52 -21.92
CA LEU A 162 -9.81 -1.98 -23.16
C LEU A 162 -11.32 -1.75 -23.10
N ARG A 163 -11.88 -1.44 -24.27
CA ARG A 163 -13.33 -1.22 -24.46
C ARG A 163 -13.93 -2.27 -25.39
N VAL A 164 -15.22 -2.43 -25.29
CA VAL A 164 -15.96 -3.29 -26.25
C VAL A 164 -15.76 -2.77 -27.67
N GLY A 165 -15.29 -3.65 -28.55
CA GLY A 165 -14.94 -3.36 -29.94
C GLY A 165 -13.44 -3.25 -30.19
N ASP A 166 -12.62 -3.10 -29.14
CA ASP A 166 -11.17 -3.10 -29.29
C ASP A 166 -10.63 -4.48 -29.72
N VAL A 167 -9.44 -4.47 -30.30
CA VAL A 167 -8.79 -5.69 -30.80
C VAL A 167 -7.48 -5.90 -30.05
N VAL A 168 -7.30 -7.11 -29.54
CA VAL A 168 -6.04 -7.59 -28.96
C VAL A 168 -5.34 -8.47 -30.00
N ARG A 169 -4.18 -8.01 -30.47
CA ARG A 169 -3.40 -8.76 -31.47
C ARG A 169 -2.20 -9.40 -30.79
N VAL A 170 -2.18 -10.71 -30.73
CA VAL A 170 -1.07 -11.47 -30.17
C VAL A 170 0.13 -11.42 -31.10
N THR A 171 1.28 -11.02 -30.57
CA THR A 171 2.55 -10.87 -31.31
C THR A 171 3.48 -12.04 -31.03
N SER A 172 3.74 -12.36 -29.76
CA SER A 172 4.63 -13.47 -29.37
C SER A 172 4.18 -14.12 -28.06
N SER A 173 4.79 -15.26 -27.73
CA SER A 173 4.61 -15.98 -26.45
C SER A 173 5.95 -16.62 -26.05
N ALA A 174 6.02 -17.26 -24.88
CA ALA A 174 7.19 -18.04 -24.46
C ALA A 174 7.47 -19.28 -25.34
N GLY A 175 6.57 -19.59 -26.28
CA GLY A 175 6.67 -20.69 -27.23
C GLY A 175 5.97 -20.33 -28.54
N ASP A 176 5.72 -21.31 -29.38
CA ASP A 176 4.99 -21.08 -30.64
C ASP A 176 3.52 -20.77 -30.37
N VAL A 177 3.11 -19.52 -30.67
CA VAL A 177 1.74 -19.02 -30.49
C VAL A 177 0.71 -19.89 -31.23
N ASP A 178 1.03 -20.31 -32.47
CA ASP A 178 0.10 -21.05 -33.33
C ASP A 178 -0.13 -22.49 -32.84
N SER A 179 0.79 -23.02 -32.04
CA SER A 179 0.61 -24.32 -31.39
C SER A 179 -0.36 -24.23 -30.20
N VAL A 180 -0.52 -23.03 -29.59
CA VAL A 180 -1.34 -22.82 -28.40
C VAL A 180 -2.68 -22.18 -28.71
N LEU A 181 -2.71 -21.14 -29.56
CA LEU A 181 -3.91 -20.37 -29.91
C LEU A 181 -4.31 -20.59 -31.37
N VAL A 182 -5.59 -20.91 -31.58
CA VAL A 182 -6.17 -21.06 -32.92
C VAL A 182 -6.20 -19.72 -33.70
N ARG A 183 -6.24 -18.59 -32.98
CA ARG A 183 -6.27 -17.25 -33.58
C ARG A 183 -5.42 -16.28 -32.81
N ARG A 184 -4.62 -15.49 -33.52
CA ARG A 184 -3.79 -14.41 -32.94
C ARG A 184 -4.54 -13.10 -32.70
N THR A 185 -5.76 -12.97 -33.21
CA THR A 185 -6.55 -11.76 -33.10
C THR A 185 -7.81 -12.03 -32.29
N LEU A 186 -7.98 -11.30 -31.19
CA LEU A 186 -9.08 -11.43 -30.26
C LEU A 186 -9.89 -10.12 -30.23
N THR A 187 -11.18 -10.17 -30.49
CA THR A 187 -12.07 -9.01 -30.42
C THR A 187 -12.71 -8.94 -29.05
N VAL A 188 -12.61 -7.80 -28.39
CA VAL A 188 -13.22 -7.54 -27.09
C VAL A 188 -14.72 -7.36 -27.26
N VAL A 189 -15.52 -8.33 -26.80
CA VAL A 189 -16.98 -8.32 -26.85
C VAL A 189 -17.65 -7.93 -25.54
N GLY A 190 -16.86 -7.80 -24.48
CA GLY A 190 -17.30 -7.36 -23.16
C GLY A 190 -16.13 -7.08 -22.23
N THR A 191 -16.41 -6.48 -21.09
CA THR A 191 -15.43 -6.27 -20.02
C THR A 191 -15.93 -6.91 -18.72
N VAL A 192 -15.00 -7.38 -17.91
CA VAL A 192 -15.29 -8.12 -16.67
C VAL A 192 -14.40 -7.65 -15.53
N SER A 193 -14.93 -7.78 -14.31
CA SER A 193 -14.18 -7.66 -13.05
C SER A 193 -14.09 -9.05 -12.41
N SER A 194 -12.88 -9.50 -12.07
CA SER A 194 -12.63 -10.86 -11.59
C SER A 194 -12.05 -10.87 -10.17
N PRO A 195 -12.57 -11.74 -9.26
CA PRO A 195 -12.03 -11.87 -7.91
C PRO A 195 -10.61 -12.48 -7.89
N ASP A 196 -10.18 -13.12 -8.97
CA ASP A 196 -8.84 -13.69 -9.12
C ASP A 196 -7.78 -12.59 -9.33
N TYR A 197 -8.21 -11.39 -9.74
CA TYR A 197 -7.35 -10.23 -10.03
C TYR A 197 -7.84 -8.98 -9.28
N PRO A 198 -7.71 -8.95 -7.95
CA PRO A 198 -8.17 -7.80 -7.17
C PRO A 198 -7.30 -6.54 -7.34
N TYR A 199 -6.02 -6.66 -7.72
CA TYR A 199 -5.12 -5.53 -7.93
C TYR A 199 -5.20 -5.03 -9.38
N THR A 200 -5.32 -3.71 -9.58
CA THR A 200 -5.58 -3.10 -10.90
C THR A 200 -4.32 -2.66 -11.65
N GLY A 201 -3.19 -2.55 -10.96
CA GLY A 201 -1.92 -2.11 -11.53
C GLY A 201 -1.13 -3.23 -12.22
N SER A 202 -1.31 -4.48 -11.78
CA SER A 202 -0.70 -5.69 -12.34
C SER A 202 -1.56 -6.90 -12.07
N PHE A 203 -1.71 -7.77 -13.05
CA PHE A 203 -2.50 -9.01 -12.94
C PHE A 203 -1.63 -10.26 -12.74
N GLY A 204 -0.40 -10.07 -12.34
CA GLY A 204 0.55 -11.13 -12.07
C GLY A 204 1.89 -10.93 -12.76
N THR A 205 2.77 -11.90 -12.61
CA THR A 205 4.09 -11.93 -13.23
C THR A 205 4.14 -12.89 -14.40
N THR A 206 5.07 -12.59 -15.31
CA THR A 206 5.36 -13.39 -16.50
C THR A 206 6.86 -13.34 -16.78
N THR A 207 7.35 -14.21 -17.65
CA THR A 207 8.71 -14.14 -18.20
C THR A 207 8.79 -13.21 -19.43
N LEU A 208 7.66 -12.69 -19.91
CA LEU A 208 7.54 -11.87 -21.10
C LEU A 208 7.63 -10.37 -20.76
N GLY A 209 8.12 -9.60 -21.70
CA GLY A 209 8.15 -8.15 -21.65
C GLY A 209 8.89 -7.60 -20.43
N ASP A 210 8.25 -6.74 -19.66
CA ASP A 210 8.78 -6.15 -18.42
C ASP A 210 8.64 -7.05 -17.18
N GLY A 211 8.09 -8.26 -17.35
CA GLY A 211 7.85 -9.21 -16.27
C GLY A 211 6.51 -9.08 -15.58
N THR A 212 5.63 -8.18 -16.04
CA THR A 212 4.31 -7.94 -15.45
C THR A 212 3.16 -8.17 -16.44
N ILE A 213 2.05 -8.73 -15.97
CA ILE A 213 0.82 -8.87 -16.77
C ILE A 213 0.05 -7.55 -16.68
N GLY A 214 -0.01 -6.81 -17.78
CA GLY A 214 -0.73 -5.53 -17.86
C GLY A 214 -2.23 -5.67 -18.17
N GLN A 215 -2.66 -6.83 -18.68
CA GLN A 215 -4.05 -7.10 -19.02
C GLN A 215 -4.35 -8.60 -18.90
N TYR A 216 -5.60 -8.96 -18.59
CA TYR A 216 -6.09 -10.33 -18.71
C TYR A 216 -7.33 -10.39 -19.60
N VAL A 217 -7.48 -11.47 -20.33
CA VAL A 217 -8.66 -11.74 -21.14
C VAL A 217 -9.18 -13.16 -20.90
N TYR A 218 -10.48 -13.29 -20.85
CA TYR A 218 -11.12 -14.60 -20.86
C TYR A 218 -11.69 -14.91 -22.23
N VAL A 219 -11.37 -16.11 -22.72
CA VAL A 219 -11.77 -16.62 -24.05
C VAL A 219 -12.53 -17.94 -23.89
N THR A 220 -13.24 -18.33 -24.96
CA THR A 220 -13.82 -19.68 -24.99
C THR A 220 -12.74 -20.74 -25.09
N ASP A 221 -12.99 -21.93 -24.62
CA ASP A 221 -12.05 -23.06 -24.72
C ASP A 221 -11.68 -23.39 -26.17
N ALA A 222 -12.56 -23.10 -27.12
CA ALA A 222 -12.32 -23.23 -28.56
C ALA A 222 -11.26 -22.27 -29.13
N THR A 223 -10.80 -21.30 -28.36
CA THR A 223 -9.70 -20.41 -28.75
C THR A 223 -8.34 -21.07 -28.57
N PHE A 224 -8.24 -22.06 -27.68
CA PHE A 224 -7.05 -22.88 -27.50
C PHE A 224 -7.03 -24.05 -28.48
N SER A 225 -5.82 -24.45 -28.90
CA SER A 225 -5.63 -25.69 -29.64
C SER A 225 -6.05 -26.89 -28.80
N LYS A 226 -6.59 -27.94 -29.45
CA LYS A 226 -7.11 -29.14 -28.75
C LYS A 226 -6.05 -29.91 -27.98
N ASP A 227 -4.80 -29.81 -28.43
CA ASP A 227 -3.67 -30.53 -27.84
C ASP A 227 -3.08 -29.82 -26.60
N VAL A 228 -3.50 -28.59 -26.32
CA VAL A 228 -3.03 -27.83 -25.15
C VAL A 228 -3.66 -28.42 -23.87
N PRO A 229 -2.85 -28.93 -22.94
CA PRO A 229 -3.36 -29.43 -21.66
C PRO A 229 -3.90 -28.30 -20.79
N TYR A 230 -4.62 -28.64 -19.74
CA TYR A 230 -4.94 -27.67 -18.70
C TYR A 230 -3.66 -27.26 -17.98
N THR A 231 -3.44 -25.96 -17.88
CA THR A 231 -2.27 -25.39 -17.19
C THR A 231 -2.48 -25.31 -15.68
N ALA A 232 -3.75 -25.22 -15.25
CA ALA A 232 -4.13 -25.17 -13.84
C ALA A 232 -5.46 -25.90 -13.57
N ALA A 233 -5.63 -26.33 -12.33
CA ALA A 233 -6.91 -26.71 -11.75
C ALA A 233 -7.17 -25.87 -10.50
N TYR A 234 -8.30 -25.18 -10.50
CA TYR A 234 -8.78 -24.39 -9.36
C TYR A 234 -9.69 -25.25 -8.49
N LEU A 235 -9.47 -25.23 -7.17
CA LEU A 235 -10.20 -26.07 -6.22
C LEU A 235 -10.87 -25.20 -5.14
N ALA A 236 -12.11 -25.54 -4.79
CA ALA A 236 -12.76 -25.03 -3.60
C ALA A 236 -12.67 -26.07 -2.48
N VAL A 237 -12.35 -25.64 -1.28
CA VAL A 237 -12.21 -26.48 -0.09
C VAL A 237 -13.52 -26.45 0.70
N GLU A 238 -14.04 -27.62 1.04
CA GLU A 238 -15.27 -27.77 1.81
C GLU A 238 -15.15 -27.09 3.18
N GLY A 239 -16.09 -26.18 3.48
CA GLY A 239 -16.12 -25.44 4.76
C GLY A 239 -15.07 -24.33 4.88
N ALA A 240 -14.34 -23.97 3.82
CA ALA A 240 -13.48 -22.79 3.79
C ALA A 240 -14.28 -21.50 3.52
N ARG A 241 -15.33 -21.61 2.69
CA ARG A 241 -16.23 -20.49 2.40
C ARG A 241 -16.95 -20.01 3.66
N GLY A 242 -16.95 -18.70 3.89
CA GLY A 242 -17.49 -18.08 5.10
C GLY A 242 -16.49 -17.97 6.26
N LEU A 243 -15.26 -18.46 6.10
CA LEU A 243 -14.12 -18.13 6.98
C LEU A 243 -13.39 -16.92 6.40
N GLU A 244 -12.98 -15.99 7.25
CA GLU A 244 -12.22 -14.81 6.83
C GLU A 244 -10.90 -15.24 6.18
N SER A 245 -10.71 -14.86 4.92
CA SER A 245 -9.50 -15.15 4.15
C SER A 245 -8.27 -14.57 4.86
N GLY A 246 -7.19 -15.38 5.01
CA GLY A 246 -6.02 -15.00 5.79
C GLY A 246 -6.19 -15.18 7.31
N SER A 247 -7.35 -15.61 7.80
CA SER A 247 -7.46 -16.00 9.21
C SER A 247 -6.82 -17.36 9.46
N SER A 248 -6.30 -17.57 10.68
CA SER A 248 -5.72 -18.86 11.07
C SER A 248 -6.73 -20.02 11.04
N ALA A 249 -8.03 -19.74 11.04
CA ALA A 249 -9.07 -20.75 10.87
C ALA A 249 -9.18 -21.20 9.41
N TYR A 250 -9.15 -20.23 8.49
CA TYR A 250 -9.12 -20.48 7.04
C TYR A 250 -7.86 -21.25 6.63
N GLU A 251 -6.68 -20.77 7.05
CA GLU A 251 -5.39 -21.41 6.74
C GLU A 251 -5.36 -22.88 7.20
N ARG A 252 -5.71 -23.15 8.46
CA ARG A 252 -5.78 -24.54 8.96
C ARG A 252 -6.73 -25.42 8.16
N ARG A 253 -7.86 -24.87 7.70
CA ARG A 253 -8.84 -25.62 6.91
C ARG A 253 -8.29 -25.97 5.53
N VAL A 254 -7.65 -25.00 4.86
CA VAL A 254 -7.06 -25.17 3.53
C VAL A 254 -5.86 -26.11 3.59
N ASP A 255 -4.94 -25.92 4.55
CA ASP A 255 -3.75 -26.74 4.75
C ASP A 255 -4.07 -28.22 5.00
N ALA A 256 -5.13 -28.47 5.76
CA ALA A 256 -5.59 -29.84 6.03
C ALA A 256 -5.97 -30.61 4.74
N VAL A 257 -6.38 -29.90 3.68
CA VAL A 257 -6.72 -30.48 2.37
C VAL A 257 -5.55 -30.42 1.40
N ALA A 258 -4.75 -29.34 1.43
CA ALA A 258 -3.64 -29.11 0.51
C ALA A 258 -2.64 -30.27 0.44
N GLY A 259 -2.31 -30.90 1.59
CA GLY A 259 -1.43 -32.07 1.64
C GLY A 259 -1.98 -33.30 0.91
N ARG A 260 -3.32 -33.52 0.93
CA ARG A 260 -3.98 -34.61 0.18
C ARG A 260 -4.02 -34.30 -1.30
N VAL A 261 -4.38 -33.09 -1.65
CA VAL A 261 -4.39 -32.59 -3.03
C VAL A 261 -3.02 -32.73 -3.66
N ARG A 262 -1.95 -32.31 -2.96
CA ARG A 262 -0.55 -32.43 -3.45
C ARG A 262 -0.18 -33.87 -3.78
N ARG A 263 -0.48 -34.83 -2.90
CA ARG A 263 -0.18 -36.26 -3.16
C ARG A 263 -0.91 -36.75 -4.39
N THR A 264 -2.18 -36.43 -4.54
CA THR A 264 -3.00 -36.82 -5.70
C THR A 264 -2.50 -36.16 -6.98
N ALA A 265 -2.17 -34.88 -6.94
CA ALA A 265 -1.67 -34.13 -8.09
C ALA A 265 -0.32 -34.67 -8.58
N VAL A 266 0.62 -34.93 -7.65
CA VAL A 266 1.94 -35.52 -7.99
C VAL A 266 1.77 -36.92 -8.60
N ALA A 267 0.89 -37.76 -8.07
CA ALA A 267 0.64 -39.09 -8.63
C ALA A 267 0.06 -39.00 -10.04
N ALA A 268 -0.94 -38.14 -10.27
CA ALA A 268 -1.54 -37.92 -11.58
C ALA A 268 -0.55 -37.33 -12.59
N ALA A 269 0.28 -36.35 -12.18
CA ALA A 269 1.29 -35.78 -13.06
C ALA A 269 2.38 -36.76 -13.46
N ARG A 270 2.81 -37.66 -12.54
CA ARG A 270 3.78 -38.73 -12.84
C ARG A 270 3.21 -39.74 -13.84
N GLU A 271 1.97 -40.13 -13.67
CA GLU A 271 1.32 -41.07 -14.59
C GLU A 271 1.20 -40.47 -15.99
N ARG A 272 0.74 -39.22 -16.08
CA ARG A 272 0.72 -38.46 -17.35
C ARG A 272 2.10 -38.36 -17.99
N PHE A 273 3.14 -38.03 -17.24
CA PHE A 273 4.52 -37.95 -17.73
C PHE A 273 5.02 -39.29 -18.28
N GLN A 274 4.71 -40.41 -17.58
CA GLN A 274 5.05 -41.73 -18.07
C GLN A 274 4.36 -42.04 -19.38
N GLY A 275 3.07 -41.66 -19.51
CA GLY A 275 2.33 -41.78 -20.77
C GLY A 275 2.98 -40.97 -21.90
N LEU A 276 3.23 -39.69 -21.68
CA LEU A 276 3.86 -38.80 -22.68
C LEU A 276 5.24 -39.34 -23.11
N LYS A 277 6.04 -39.84 -22.17
CA LYS A 277 7.36 -40.39 -22.46
C LYS A 277 7.26 -41.68 -23.24
N ALA A 278 6.31 -42.53 -22.92
CA ALA A 278 6.02 -43.78 -23.67
C ALA A 278 5.53 -43.51 -25.09
N ASP A 279 4.64 -42.54 -25.27
CA ASP A 279 4.17 -42.11 -26.59
C ASP A 279 5.28 -41.52 -27.45
N ALA A 280 6.13 -40.66 -26.87
CA ALA A 280 7.29 -40.12 -27.55
C ALA A 280 8.30 -41.21 -27.95
N GLN A 281 8.56 -42.19 -27.06
CA GLN A 281 9.43 -43.33 -27.36
C GLN A 281 8.85 -44.17 -28.47
N ALA A 282 7.55 -44.44 -28.44
CA ALA A 282 6.86 -45.22 -29.48
C ALA A 282 6.96 -44.56 -30.86
N GLN A 283 6.95 -43.22 -30.92
CA GLN A 283 7.15 -42.46 -32.17
C GLN A 283 8.58 -42.58 -32.68
N VAL A 284 9.57 -42.51 -31.79
CA VAL A 284 11.00 -42.72 -32.14
C VAL A 284 11.20 -44.12 -32.65
N ASP A 285 10.65 -45.14 -31.95
CA ASP A 285 10.73 -46.53 -32.35
C ASP A 285 10.03 -46.79 -33.68
N ALA A 286 8.92 -46.11 -33.98
CA ALA A 286 8.20 -46.22 -35.26
C ALA A 286 9.10 -45.68 -36.41
N LYS A 287 9.69 -44.47 -36.23
CA LYS A 287 10.64 -43.91 -37.21
C LYS A 287 11.89 -44.77 -37.41
N ALA A 288 12.39 -45.33 -36.32
CA ALA A 288 13.55 -46.25 -36.40
C ALA A 288 13.21 -47.51 -37.21
N ARG A 289 12.03 -48.09 -37.04
CA ARG A 289 11.54 -49.24 -37.83
C ARG A 289 11.32 -48.87 -39.32
N GLU A 290 10.81 -47.68 -39.58
CA GLU A 290 10.64 -47.18 -40.96
C GLU A 290 11.98 -46.98 -41.66
N LEU A 291 12.99 -46.40 -40.97
CA LEU A 291 14.36 -46.26 -41.47
C LEU A 291 15.00 -47.60 -41.77
N GLU A 292 14.81 -48.58 -40.88
CA GLU A 292 15.33 -49.95 -41.07
C GLU A 292 14.70 -50.62 -42.32
N ALA A 293 13.35 -50.46 -42.49
CA ALA A 293 12.67 -50.94 -43.71
C ALA A 293 13.19 -50.27 -44.97
N GLN A 294 13.49 -48.95 -44.93
CA GLN A 294 14.10 -48.21 -46.02
C GLN A 294 15.52 -48.71 -46.34
N ARG A 295 16.35 -49.03 -45.30
CA ARG A 295 17.66 -49.62 -45.46
C ARG A 295 17.60 -51.00 -46.07
N GLN A 296 16.65 -51.84 -45.66
CA GLN A 296 16.44 -53.15 -46.24
C GLN A 296 15.97 -53.08 -47.74
N ALA A 297 15.07 -52.15 -48.04
CA ALA A 297 14.65 -51.91 -49.39
C ALA A 297 15.77 -51.42 -50.32
N ALA A 298 16.65 -50.57 -49.80
CA ALA A 298 17.83 -50.03 -50.51
C ALA A 298 18.92 -51.10 -50.71
N ALA A 299 18.91 -52.17 -49.89
CA ALA A 299 19.88 -53.26 -49.97
C ALA A 299 19.41 -54.40 -50.93
N THR A 300 18.15 -54.42 -51.39
CA THR A 300 17.66 -55.37 -52.35
C THR A 300 17.98 -54.97 -53.81
N PRO A 301 18.65 -55.78 -54.61
CA PRO A 301 19.18 -55.40 -55.91
C PRO A 301 18.20 -55.49 -57.10
N ASP A 302 16.95 -55.03 -56.95
CA ASP A 302 15.95 -55.19 -57.99
C ASP A 302 15.63 -53.98 -58.85
N ALA A 303 16.43 -52.86 -58.79
CA ALA A 303 16.24 -51.71 -59.64
C ALA A 303 17.35 -51.63 -60.67
N VAL A 304 17.00 -51.84 -61.95
CA VAL A 304 17.91 -51.59 -63.11
C VAL A 304 18.10 -50.06 -63.21
N VAL A 305 19.12 -49.58 -62.53
CA VAL A 305 19.55 -48.15 -62.66
C VAL A 305 20.65 -48.09 -63.70
N PRO A 306 20.60 -47.16 -64.68
CA PRO A 306 21.71 -46.98 -65.64
C PRO A 306 23.03 -46.76 -64.90
N ALA A 307 24.11 -47.47 -65.36
CA ALA A 307 25.44 -47.50 -64.71
C ALA A 307 26.09 -46.13 -64.55
N GLU A 308 25.69 -45.14 -65.30
CA GLU A 308 26.20 -43.75 -65.23
C GLU A 308 25.64 -42.90 -64.10
N ILE A 309 24.42 -43.25 -63.57
CA ILE A 309 23.72 -42.51 -62.52
C ILE A 309 23.77 -43.27 -61.18
N ALA A 310 24.08 -44.53 -61.20
CA ALA A 310 24.05 -45.39 -60.00
C ALA A 310 24.90 -44.91 -58.84
N PRO A 311 26.15 -44.33 -59.00
CA PRO A 311 26.97 -43.89 -57.89
C PRO A 311 26.43 -42.64 -57.24
N ALA A 312 25.87 -41.68 -58.00
CA ALA A 312 25.29 -40.44 -57.46
C ALA A 312 23.97 -40.70 -56.73
N ALA A 313 23.12 -41.57 -57.28
CA ALA A 313 21.89 -41.99 -56.66
C ALA A 313 22.11 -42.78 -55.36
N ALA A 314 23.12 -43.66 -55.35
CA ALA A 314 23.50 -44.40 -54.12
C ALA A 314 24.09 -43.47 -53.04
N ALA A 315 24.88 -42.48 -53.40
CA ALA A 315 25.41 -41.48 -52.44
C ALA A 315 24.25 -40.60 -51.87
N GLN A 316 23.31 -40.17 -52.71
CA GLN A 316 22.18 -39.37 -52.28
C GLN A 316 21.21 -40.19 -51.37
N ALA A 317 21.00 -41.46 -51.62
CA ALA A 317 20.26 -42.34 -50.74
C ALA A 317 20.96 -42.58 -49.43
N GLN A 318 22.30 -42.72 -49.41
CA GLN A 318 23.07 -42.84 -48.18
C GLN A 318 23.05 -41.58 -47.33
N ASP A 319 23.17 -40.39 -47.98
CA ASP A 319 23.03 -39.11 -47.29
C ASP A 319 21.62 -38.94 -46.66
N GLY A 320 20.57 -39.36 -47.37
CA GLY A 320 19.17 -39.34 -46.88
C GLY A 320 19.01 -40.27 -45.65
N LEU A 321 19.56 -41.48 -45.67
CA LEU A 321 19.48 -42.43 -44.56
C LEU A 321 20.33 -41.93 -43.36
N ALA A 322 21.48 -41.28 -43.60
CA ALA A 322 22.29 -40.67 -42.56
C ALA A 322 21.59 -39.47 -41.92
N ALA A 323 20.87 -38.66 -42.72
CA ALA A 323 20.05 -37.54 -42.22
C ALA A 323 18.87 -38.06 -41.37
N ALA A 324 18.17 -39.08 -41.82
CA ALA A 324 17.06 -39.71 -41.04
C ALA A 324 17.58 -40.34 -39.74
N GLN A 325 18.76 -40.97 -39.74
CA GLN A 325 19.36 -41.49 -38.49
C GLN A 325 19.67 -40.37 -37.50
N ARG A 326 20.28 -39.26 -37.95
CA ARG A 326 20.50 -38.09 -37.07
C ARG A 326 19.19 -37.54 -36.46
N GLN A 327 18.12 -37.47 -37.21
CA GLN A 327 16.81 -37.04 -36.71
C GLN A 327 16.28 -37.98 -35.62
N ILE A 328 16.50 -39.32 -35.77
CA ILE A 328 16.10 -40.31 -34.77
C ILE A 328 16.96 -40.17 -33.51
N ASP A 329 18.27 -39.99 -33.67
CA ASP A 329 19.19 -39.79 -32.55
C ASP A 329 18.90 -38.53 -31.79
N GLU A 330 18.58 -37.44 -32.47
CA GLU A 330 18.12 -36.16 -31.88
C GLU A 330 16.76 -36.32 -31.16
N ALA A 331 15.83 -37.04 -31.76
CA ALA A 331 14.54 -37.33 -31.14
C ALA A 331 14.70 -38.21 -29.89
N GLN A 332 15.55 -39.24 -29.95
CA GLN A 332 15.87 -40.07 -28.79
C GLN A 332 16.52 -39.25 -27.66
N ALA A 333 17.51 -38.42 -28.00
CA ALA A 333 18.12 -37.51 -27.03
C ALA A 333 17.11 -36.59 -26.34
N LYS A 334 16.12 -36.10 -27.10
CA LYS A 334 15.01 -35.31 -26.51
C LYS A 334 14.13 -36.11 -25.55
N VAL A 335 13.83 -37.37 -25.87
CA VAL A 335 13.07 -38.27 -24.97
C VAL A 335 13.87 -38.59 -23.71
N ASP A 336 15.19 -38.81 -23.83
CA ASP A 336 16.05 -39.08 -22.70
C ASP A 336 16.24 -37.84 -21.79
N ALA A 337 16.25 -36.65 -22.37
CA ALA A 337 16.36 -35.39 -21.68
C ALA A 337 15.04 -34.91 -21.03
N MET A 338 13.91 -35.59 -21.26
CA MET A 338 12.62 -35.23 -20.65
C MET A 338 12.71 -35.26 -19.12
N GLN A 339 12.48 -34.11 -18.50
CA GLN A 339 12.47 -33.97 -17.05
C GLN A 339 11.12 -34.34 -16.46
N GLY A 340 11.12 -34.89 -15.25
CA GLY A 340 9.90 -35.25 -14.53
C GLY A 340 9.03 -34.03 -14.21
N PRO A 341 7.71 -34.22 -13.99
CA PRO A 341 6.79 -33.12 -13.76
C PRO A 341 7.05 -32.46 -12.40
N GLU A 342 7.08 -31.13 -12.41
CA GLU A 342 7.00 -30.30 -11.20
C GLU A 342 5.53 -29.97 -10.95
N VAL A 343 5.09 -30.15 -9.69
CA VAL A 343 3.68 -29.91 -9.30
C VAL A 343 3.64 -28.96 -8.12
N TYR A 344 2.89 -27.87 -8.30
CA TYR A 344 2.68 -26.83 -7.30
C TYR A 344 1.23 -26.85 -6.86
N VAL A 345 1.01 -26.76 -5.54
CA VAL A 345 -0.30 -26.55 -4.94
C VAL A 345 -0.20 -25.25 -4.16
N LEU A 346 -0.82 -24.24 -4.70
CA LEU A 346 -0.77 -22.85 -4.27
C LEU A 346 -2.06 -22.50 -3.54
N ASP A 347 -2.00 -21.74 -2.47
CA ASP A 347 -3.13 -21.15 -1.77
C ASP A 347 -3.32 -19.67 -2.13
N ARG A 348 -4.33 -19.00 -1.56
CA ARG A 348 -4.59 -17.57 -1.82
C ARG A 348 -3.47 -16.64 -1.39
N THR A 349 -2.63 -17.01 -0.42
CA THR A 349 -1.49 -16.19 0.02
C THR A 349 -0.41 -16.07 -1.06
N GLN A 350 -0.42 -16.98 -2.02
CA GLN A 350 0.48 -17.00 -3.17
C GLN A 350 -0.15 -16.33 -4.43
N SER A 351 -1.40 -15.85 -4.33
CA SER A 351 -2.00 -14.95 -5.31
C SER A 351 -1.51 -13.53 -5.04
N GLU A 352 -0.76 -12.94 -5.98
CA GLU A 352 -0.16 -11.61 -5.81
C GLU A 352 -1.17 -10.54 -5.40
N GLY A 353 -2.32 -10.48 -6.09
CA GLY A 353 -3.35 -9.49 -5.81
C GLY A 353 -4.01 -9.67 -4.44
N ALA A 354 -4.31 -10.92 -4.04
CA ALA A 354 -4.91 -11.21 -2.74
C ALA A 354 -3.91 -10.96 -1.60
N ALA A 355 -2.65 -11.38 -1.77
CA ALA A 355 -1.58 -11.16 -0.79
C ALA A 355 -1.28 -9.68 -0.58
N THR A 356 -1.19 -8.90 -1.67
CA THR A 356 -0.98 -7.44 -1.59
C THR A 356 -2.15 -6.74 -0.90
N TYR A 357 -3.39 -7.12 -1.23
CA TYR A 357 -4.57 -6.57 -0.56
C TYR A 357 -4.58 -6.88 0.94
N GLN A 358 -4.25 -8.13 1.32
CA GLN A 358 -4.15 -8.54 2.72
C GLN A 358 -3.08 -7.74 3.46
N ALA A 359 -1.88 -7.61 2.89
CA ALA A 359 -0.80 -6.83 3.46
C ALA A 359 -1.19 -5.35 3.67
N ASP A 360 -1.92 -4.76 2.73
CA ASP A 360 -2.41 -3.39 2.86
C ASP A 360 -3.45 -3.24 3.97
N THR A 361 -4.32 -4.23 4.19
CA THR A 361 -5.26 -4.21 5.32
C THR A 361 -4.54 -4.26 6.67
N GLU A 362 -3.46 -5.05 6.77
CA GLU A 362 -2.63 -5.14 7.98
C GLU A 362 -1.86 -3.85 8.24
N ARG A 363 -1.33 -3.20 7.19
CA ARG A 363 -0.71 -1.87 7.30
C ARG A 363 -1.68 -0.81 7.82
N MET A 364 -2.94 -0.85 7.39
CA MET A 364 -3.98 0.03 7.93
C MET A 364 -4.15 -0.16 9.44
N ASP A 365 -4.07 -1.39 9.94
CA ASP A 365 -4.13 -1.69 11.37
C ASP A 365 -2.95 -1.08 12.13
N HIS A 366 -1.74 -1.09 11.56
CA HIS A 366 -0.55 -0.46 12.15
C HIS A 366 -0.63 1.07 12.16
N ILE A 367 -1.01 1.68 11.05
CA ILE A 367 -1.20 3.14 10.94
C ILE A 367 -2.25 3.62 11.94
N ALA A 368 -3.35 2.86 12.09
CA ALA A 368 -4.44 3.17 13.01
C ALA A 368 -4.03 3.10 14.49
N ALA A 369 -2.87 2.57 14.85
CA ALA A 369 -2.40 2.54 16.23
C ALA A 369 -1.68 3.84 16.65
N VAL A 370 -1.02 4.53 15.73
CA VAL A 370 -0.10 5.65 16.02
C VAL A 370 -0.83 6.99 16.20
N PHE A 371 -1.65 7.35 15.22
CA PHE A 371 -2.33 8.66 15.21
C PHE A 371 -3.23 8.90 16.42
N PRO A 372 -4.04 7.91 16.87
CA PRO A 372 -4.94 8.13 18.00
C PRO A 372 -4.25 8.42 19.32
N ALA A 373 -3.03 7.93 19.53
CA ALA A 373 -2.29 8.20 20.75
C ALA A 373 -2.09 9.70 20.99
N MET A 374 -1.80 10.46 19.92
CA MET A 374 -1.67 11.91 20.00
C MET A 374 -3.00 12.60 20.29
N PHE A 375 -4.11 12.14 19.68
CA PHE A 375 -5.44 12.69 19.96
C PHE A 375 -5.83 12.46 21.42
N PHE A 376 -5.59 11.27 21.98
CA PHE A 376 -5.89 10.98 23.37
C PHE A 376 -4.98 11.73 24.35
N LEU A 377 -3.71 11.95 24.01
CA LEU A 377 -2.81 12.78 24.81
C LEU A 377 -3.32 14.22 24.89
N VAL A 378 -3.72 14.79 23.76
CA VAL A 378 -4.29 16.15 23.71
C VAL A 378 -5.63 16.17 24.45
N ALA A 379 -6.48 15.15 24.30
CA ALA A 379 -7.74 15.04 25.03
C ALA A 379 -7.53 14.99 26.55
N ALA A 380 -6.56 14.20 27.01
CA ALA A 380 -6.18 14.14 28.42
C ALA A 380 -5.77 15.50 28.96
N LEU A 381 -4.92 16.23 28.22
CA LEU A 381 -4.42 17.53 28.62
C LEU A 381 -5.55 18.58 28.71
N VAL A 382 -6.43 18.59 27.71
CA VAL A 382 -7.56 19.51 27.68
C VAL A 382 -8.58 19.16 28.77
N ALA A 383 -8.90 17.89 28.98
CA ALA A 383 -9.75 17.44 30.07
C ALA A 383 -9.18 17.85 31.43
N LEU A 384 -7.86 17.62 31.63
CA LEU A 384 -7.17 18.00 32.87
C LEU A 384 -7.24 19.50 33.11
N THR A 385 -6.94 20.31 32.10
CA THR A 385 -6.96 21.79 32.24
C THR A 385 -8.36 22.32 32.48
N THR A 386 -9.34 21.83 31.76
CA THR A 386 -10.75 22.24 31.86
C THR A 386 -11.33 21.87 33.20
N MET A 387 -11.10 20.62 33.66
CA MET A 387 -11.60 20.15 34.91
C MET A 387 -10.89 20.77 36.14
N ALA A 388 -9.56 20.95 36.05
CA ALA A 388 -8.81 21.68 37.07
C ALA A 388 -9.36 23.10 37.26
N ARG A 389 -9.69 23.77 36.17
CA ARG A 389 -10.29 25.11 36.21
C ARG A 389 -11.70 25.07 36.79
N MET A 390 -12.55 24.14 36.36
CA MET A 390 -13.91 24.01 36.90
C MET A 390 -13.89 23.78 38.43
N VAL A 391 -13.01 22.94 38.91
CA VAL A 391 -12.81 22.64 40.32
C VAL A 391 -12.30 23.89 41.09
N GLU A 392 -11.44 24.69 40.49
CA GLU A 392 -10.95 25.95 41.09
C GLU A 392 -12.04 27.01 41.16
N ASP A 393 -12.86 27.17 40.13
CA ASP A 393 -14.00 28.11 40.10
C ASP A 393 -15.07 27.68 41.14
N ASP A 394 -15.29 26.41 41.38
CA ASP A 394 -16.25 25.88 42.37
C ASP A 394 -15.63 25.66 43.78
N ARG A 395 -14.41 26.17 44.01
CA ARG A 395 -13.68 25.92 45.25
C ARG A 395 -14.48 26.27 46.52
N GLN A 396 -15.20 27.40 46.53
CA GLN A 396 -16.05 27.80 47.65
C GLN A 396 -17.23 26.85 47.85
N LYS A 397 -17.88 26.43 46.78
CA LYS A 397 -18.95 25.41 46.82
C LYS A 397 -18.44 24.09 47.37
N ILE A 398 -17.25 23.63 46.98
CA ILE A 398 -16.59 22.45 47.50
C ILE A 398 -16.31 22.61 49.00
N GLY A 399 -15.81 23.76 49.41
CA GLY A 399 -15.58 24.10 50.80
C GLY A 399 -16.86 24.03 51.63
N THR A 400 -17.95 24.60 51.12
CA THR A 400 -19.28 24.56 51.76
C THR A 400 -19.82 23.14 51.90
N HIS A 401 -19.74 22.35 50.83
CA HIS A 401 -20.14 20.94 50.88
C HIS A 401 -19.34 20.14 51.89
N LYS A 402 -18.02 20.36 51.97
CA LYS A 402 -17.19 19.71 52.99
C LYS A 402 -17.49 20.16 54.40
N ALA A 403 -17.79 21.44 54.63
CA ALA A 403 -18.21 21.99 55.90
C ALA A 403 -19.55 21.42 56.37
N LEU A 404 -20.46 21.13 55.43
CA LEU A 404 -21.74 20.45 55.63
C LEU A 404 -21.61 18.93 55.87
N GLY A 405 -20.40 18.37 55.86
CA GLY A 405 -20.12 16.96 56.12
C GLY A 405 -20.19 16.02 54.92
N TYR A 406 -20.24 16.53 53.71
CA TYR A 406 -20.19 15.68 52.53
C TYR A 406 -18.81 15.03 52.36
N GLY A 407 -18.79 13.71 52.19
CA GLY A 407 -17.55 12.95 52.01
C GLY A 407 -16.86 13.28 50.67
N ARG A 408 -15.52 13.17 50.63
CA ARG A 408 -14.69 13.45 49.47
C ARG A 408 -15.15 12.70 48.23
N ALA A 409 -15.53 11.43 48.36
CA ALA A 409 -16.01 10.61 47.26
C ALA A 409 -17.30 11.15 46.64
N ARG A 410 -18.25 11.62 47.48
CA ARG A 410 -19.52 12.15 46.99
C ARG A 410 -19.38 13.45 46.25
N ILE A 411 -18.43 14.31 46.65
CA ILE A 411 -18.07 15.55 45.92
C ILE A 411 -17.37 15.20 44.62
N ALA A 412 -16.43 14.24 44.60
CA ALA A 412 -15.73 13.81 43.41
C ALA A 412 -16.69 13.25 42.34
N VAL A 413 -17.68 12.45 42.75
CA VAL A 413 -18.66 11.85 41.80
C VAL A 413 -19.41 12.91 41.00
N MET A 414 -19.64 14.11 41.53
CA MET A 414 -20.29 15.18 40.79
C MET A 414 -19.47 15.63 39.56
N TYR A 415 -18.17 15.82 39.73
CA TYR A 415 -17.28 16.21 38.63
C TYR A 415 -16.99 15.05 37.68
N LEU A 416 -16.88 13.84 38.21
CA LEU A 416 -16.73 12.63 37.40
C LEU A 416 -17.97 12.36 36.54
N ALA A 417 -19.19 12.58 37.10
CA ALA A 417 -20.42 12.44 36.33
C ALA A 417 -20.53 13.46 35.22
N TYR A 418 -20.13 14.71 35.47
CA TYR A 418 -20.02 15.74 34.41
C TYR A 418 -19.06 15.31 33.29
N ALA A 419 -17.87 14.87 33.64
CA ALA A 419 -16.86 14.39 32.71
C ALA A 419 -17.31 13.15 31.94
N LEU A 420 -17.98 12.22 32.62
CA LEU A 420 -18.56 10.99 32.04
C LEU A 420 -19.64 11.34 31.00
N LEU A 421 -20.52 12.28 31.33
CA LEU A 421 -21.57 12.72 30.39
C LEU A 421 -20.97 13.39 29.15
N ALA A 422 -19.99 14.30 29.31
CA ALA A 422 -19.35 14.95 28.19
C ALA A 422 -18.53 13.97 27.33
N ALA A 423 -17.69 13.14 27.97
CA ALA A 423 -16.85 12.18 27.27
C ALA A 423 -17.66 11.02 26.67
N GLY A 424 -18.69 10.53 27.39
CA GLY A 424 -19.57 9.48 26.89
C GLY A 424 -20.38 9.91 25.68
N ALA A 425 -20.99 11.11 25.73
CA ALA A 425 -21.71 11.68 24.60
C ALA A 425 -20.75 11.95 23.42
N GLY A 426 -19.55 12.47 23.70
CA GLY A 426 -18.51 12.66 22.70
C GLY A 426 -18.09 11.34 22.05
N ALA A 427 -17.79 10.31 22.84
CA ALA A 427 -17.40 9.00 22.32
C ALA A 427 -18.50 8.39 21.41
N VAL A 428 -19.77 8.41 21.87
CA VAL A 428 -20.88 7.89 21.07
C VAL A 428 -21.02 8.66 19.74
N LEU A 429 -21.01 9.98 19.79
CA LEU A 429 -21.17 10.82 18.60
C LEU A 429 -19.96 10.67 17.64
N GLY A 430 -18.76 10.69 18.18
CA GLY A 430 -17.54 10.54 17.38
C GLY A 430 -17.47 9.17 16.71
N ILE A 431 -17.70 8.09 17.45
CA ILE A 431 -17.73 6.74 16.91
C ILE A 431 -18.84 6.62 15.87
N ALA A 432 -20.08 7.07 16.15
CA ALA A 432 -21.20 6.95 15.21
C ALA A 432 -20.94 7.65 13.86
N VAL A 433 -20.26 8.79 13.87
CA VAL A 433 -20.00 9.56 12.63
C VAL A 433 -18.71 9.09 11.95
N LEU A 434 -17.60 9.02 12.67
CA LEU A 434 -16.30 8.81 12.04
C LEU A 434 -16.03 7.34 11.71
N SER A 435 -16.70 6.37 12.38
CA SER A 435 -16.65 4.96 11.98
C SER A 435 -17.34 4.68 10.64
N GLN A 436 -18.16 5.60 10.17
CA GLN A 436 -18.77 5.53 8.84
C GLN A 436 -17.99 6.36 7.82
N ALA A 437 -17.61 7.58 8.20
CA ALA A 437 -16.96 8.51 7.27
C ALA A 437 -15.52 8.10 6.90
N LEU A 438 -14.69 7.74 7.87
CA LEU A 438 -13.28 7.41 7.60
C LEU A 438 -13.11 6.13 6.78
N PRO A 439 -13.75 4.98 7.13
CA PRO A 439 -13.63 3.80 6.29
C PRO A 439 -14.20 4.01 4.89
N LEU A 440 -15.30 4.73 4.74
CA LEU A 440 -15.87 5.04 3.42
C LEU A 440 -14.89 5.82 2.55
N ILE A 441 -14.19 6.80 3.12
CA ILE A 441 -13.20 7.62 2.43
C ILE A 441 -11.97 6.78 2.08
N VAL A 442 -11.45 6.02 3.03
CA VAL A 442 -10.25 5.19 2.84
C VAL A 442 -10.52 4.05 1.87
N THR A 443 -11.62 3.28 2.04
CA THR A 443 -11.94 2.19 1.11
C THR A 443 -12.28 2.71 -0.29
N GLY A 444 -12.90 3.88 -0.40
CA GLY A 444 -13.12 4.56 -1.68
C GLY A 444 -11.81 4.94 -2.37
N ALA A 445 -10.82 5.37 -1.59
CA ALA A 445 -9.48 5.65 -2.07
C ALA A 445 -8.79 4.36 -2.58
N TYR A 446 -8.83 3.29 -1.82
CA TYR A 446 -8.29 1.98 -2.22
C TYR A 446 -9.02 1.37 -3.43
N GLY A 447 -10.26 1.76 -3.70
CA GLY A 447 -11.03 1.35 -4.90
C GLY A 447 -10.42 1.78 -6.24
N ILE A 448 -9.41 2.65 -6.25
CA ILE A 448 -8.64 3.00 -7.46
C ILE A 448 -7.53 1.97 -7.71
N ILE A 449 -6.98 1.39 -6.64
CA ILE A 449 -5.88 0.43 -6.69
C ILE A 449 -6.42 -1.00 -6.76
N TYR A 450 -7.59 -1.24 -6.18
CA TYR A 450 -8.20 -2.57 -6.09
C TYR A 450 -9.60 -2.58 -6.67
N ALA A 451 -9.88 -3.60 -7.48
CA ALA A 451 -11.20 -3.88 -8.05
C ALA A 451 -12.20 -4.44 -7.04
N VAL A 452 -11.87 -4.48 -5.75
CA VAL A 452 -12.75 -4.98 -4.69
C VAL A 452 -13.93 -4.03 -4.52
N PRO A 453 -15.19 -4.51 -4.61
CA PRO A 453 -16.35 -3.65 -4.44
C PRO A 453 -16.39 -3.02 -3.05
N SER A 454 -16.77 -1.75 -2.95
CA SER A 454 -16.92 -1.06 -1.67
C SER A 454 -18.20 -1.48 -0.93
N LEU A 455 -18.11 -1.57 0.39
CA LEU A 455 -19.26 -1.79 1.25
C LEU A 455 -20.18 -0.54 1.20
N GLY A 456 -21.49 -0.75 1.07
CA GLY A 456 -22.49 0.32 1.16
C GLY A 456 -22.75 0.74 2.60
N LEU A 457 -23.29 1.96 2.78
CA LEU A 457 -23.72 2.43 4.09
C LEU A 457 -25.02 1.74 4.53
N PRO A 458 -25.18 1.43 5.83
CA PRO A 458 -24.22 1.60 6.92
C PRO A 458 -23.12 0.56 6.91
N LEU A 459 -21.87 0.99 7.18
CA LEU A 459 -20.73 0.08 7.34
C LEU A 459 -20.85 -0.72 8.65
N PRO A 460 -20.31 -1.95 8.71
CA PRO A 460 -20.34 -2.75 9.92
C PRO A 460 -19.49 -2.10 11.02
N VAL A 461 -20.03 -2.01 12.22
CA VAL A 461 -19.33 -1.43 13.38
C VAL A 461 -18.89 -2.56 14.31
N SER A 462 -17.58 -2.78 14.40
CA SER A 462 -17.02 -3.73 15.37
C SER A 462 -17.25 -3.25 16.80
N SER A 463 -18.04 -4.01 17.57
CA SER A 463 -18.33 -3.71 18.98
C SER A 463 -17.04 -3.67 19.83
N GLY A 464 -16.07 -4.53 19.54
CA GLY A 464 -14.78 -4.54 20.24
C GLY A 464 -13.99 -3.24 20.03
N ILE A 465 -13.93 -2.75 18.79
CA ILE A 465 -13.24 -1.49 18.46
C ILE A 465 -14.02 -0.30 19.07
N ALA A 466 -15.33 -0.30 18.97
CA ALA A 466 -16.16 0.77 19.55
C ALA A 466 -16.01 0.86 21.08
N LEU A 467 -16.04 -0.28 21.77
CA LEU A 467 -15.87 -0.35 23.24
C LEU A 467 -14.45 0.03 23.66
N SER A 468 -13.41 -0.43 22.95
CA SER A 468 -12.02 -0.09 23.28
C SER A 468 -11.75 1.40 23.05
N SER A 469 -12.25 1.98 21.94
CA SER A 469 -12.15 3.40 21.65
C SER A 469 -12.88 4.26 22.68
N GLY A 470 -14.17 3.97 22.90
CA GLY A 470 -14.98 4.70 23.89
C GLY A 470 -14.45 4.53 25.30
N GLY A 471 -14.06 3.32 25.70
CA GLY A 471 -13.47 3.01 26.99
C GLY A 471 -12.16 3.76 27.25
N LEU A 472 -11.28 3.84 26.24
CA LEU A 472 -10.03 4.59 26.33
C LEU A 472 -10.29 6.10 26.46
N GLY A 473 -11.12 6.69 25.62
CA GLY A 473 -11.43 8.12 25.66
C GLY A 473 -12.13 8.56 26.94
N VAL A 474 -13.12 7.81 27.39
CA VAL A 474 -13.82 8.05 28.66
C VAL A 474 -12.86 7.82 29.83
N GLY A 475 -12.08 6.73 29.82
CA GLY A 475 -11.12 6.40 30.87
C GLY A 475 -10.06 7.47 31.07
N VAL A 476 -9.45 7.94 29.97
CA VAL A 476 -8.45 9.02 29.99
C VAL A 476 -9.06 10.31 30.56
N THR A 477 -10.27 10.65 30.12
CA THR A 477 -10.97 11.86 30.61
C THR A 477 -11.33 11.76 32.08
N LEU A 478 -11.79 10.61 32.55
CA LEU A 478 -12.09 10.38 33.96
C LEU A 478 -10.83 10.39 34.83
N ALA A 479 -9.74 9.80 34.36
CA ALA A 479 -8.45 9.83 35.05
C ALA A 479 -7.91 11.28 35.17
N ALA A 480 -7.95 12.06 34.09
CA ALA A 480 -7.59 13.47 34.11
C ALA A 480 -8.46 14.27 35.09
N THR A 481 -9.77 14.03 35.07
CA THR A 481 -10.72 14.66 36.01
C THR A 481 -10.42 14.26 37.48
N TRP A 482 -10.17 12.99 37.73
CA TRP A 482 -9.81 12.52 39.06
C TRP A 482 -8.55 13.19 39.60
N ILE A 483 -7.49 13.29 38.78
CA ILE A 483 -6.25 13.99 39.13
C ILE A 483 -6.53 15.46 39.50
N ALA A 484 -7.35 16.16 38.72
CA ALA A 484 -7.74 17.55 38.97
C ALA A 484 -8.49 17.70 40.30
N VAL A 485 -9.52 16.88 40.50
CA VAL A 485 -10.40 16.94 41.70
C VAL A 485 -9.67 16.49 42.97
N ALA A 486 -8.90 15.39 42.91
CA ALA A 486 -8.20 14.83 44.08
C ALA A 486 -7.22 15.82 44.71
N SER A 487 -6.57 16.68 43.94
CA SER A 487 -5.66 17.70 44.45
C SER A 487 -6.38 18.73 45.33
N THR A 488 -7.57 19.18 44.94
CA THR A 488 -8.38 20.17 45.68
C THR A 488 -9.12 19.56 46.86
N LEU A 489 -9.55 18.30 46.73
CA LEU A 489 -10.21 17.59 47.86
C LEU A 489 -9.28 17.24 49.01
N ARG A 490 -7.97 17.38 48.92
CA ARG A 490 -7.01 17.24 49.99
C ARG A 490 -6.96 18.48 50.91
N GLU A 491 -7.37 19.66 50.45
CA GLU A 491 -7.38 20.89 51.22
C GLU A 491 -8.49 20.90 52.27
N THR A 492 -8.27 21.60 53.38
CA THR A 492 -9.27 21.75 54.45
C THR A 492 -10.45 22.64 54.02
N PRO A 493 -11.67 22.51 54.62
CA PRO A 493 -12.80 23.35 54.33
C PRO A 493 -12.51 24.87 54.47
N ALA A 494 -11.84 25.24 55.56
CA ALA A 494 -11.46 26.62 55.84
C ALA A 494 -10.51 27.20 54.73
N ALA A 495 -9.54 26.38 54.29
CA ALA A 495 -8.64 26.80 53.22
C ALA A 495 -9.33 26.92 51.86
N LEU A 496 -10.40 26.14 51.63
CA LEU A 496 -11.17 26.17 50.39
C LEU A 496 -12.11 27.39 50.33
N MET A 497 -12.57 27.91 51.48
CA MET A 497 -13.43 29.08 51.57
C MET A 497 -12.67 30.41 51.42
N LEU A 498 -11.37 30.39 51.68
CA LEU A 498 -10.50 31.60 51.55
C LEU A 498 -9.96 31.72 50.13
N PRO A 499 -9.91 32.96 49.58
CA PRO A 499 -9.24 33.21 48.33
C PRO A 499 -7.77 32.82 48.39
N ARG A 500 -7.21 32.23 47.34
CA ARG A 500 -5.79 31.94 47.29
C ARG A 500 -4.97 33.25 47.25
N ALA A 501 -4.02 33.37 48.14
CA ALA A 501 -3.07 34.47 48.10
C ALA A 501 -2.30 34.47 46.75
N PRO A 502 -2.10 35.64 46.12
CA PRO A 502 -1.32 35.73 44.89
C PRO A 502 0.10 35.20 45.12
N LYS A 503 0.59 34.36 44.23
CA LYS A 503 1.96 33.85 44.29
C LYS A 503 2.96 35.02 44.24
N ALA A 504 3.91 35.07 45.16
CA ALA A 504 4.96 36.06 45.15
C ALA A 504 5.76 36.09 43.84
N GLY A 505 6.02 37.28 43.30
CA GLY A 505 6.76 37.42 42.06
C GLY A 505 8.22 37.00 42.25
N ARG A 506 8.71 36.04 41.48
CA ARG A 506 10.12 35.66 41.39
C ARG A 506 10.73 36.27 40.12
N ARG A 507 12.00 36.63 40.15
CA ARG A 507 12.74 37.06 38.95
C ARG A 507 12.75 35.95 37.91
N ILE A 508 12.44 36.30 36.65
CA ILE A 508 12.45 35.38 35.52
C ILE A 508 13.82 35.34 34.86
N LEU A 509 14.13 34.25 34.16
CA LEU A 509 15.41 34.07 33.46
C LEU A 509 15.68 35.20 32.46
N LEU A 510 14.67 35.74 31.78
CA LEU A 510 14.80 36.84 30.84
C LEU A 510 15.27 38.17 31.48
N GLU A 511 14.99 38.33 32.77
CA GLU A 511 15.50 39.52 33.54
C GLU A 511 17.01 39.47 33.76
N ARG A 512 17.65 38.31 33.65
CA ARG A 512 19.09 38.14 33.75
C ARG A 512 19.83 38.63 32.49
N VAL A 513 19.13 38.69 31.35
CA VAL A 513 19.66 39.21 30.09
C VAL A 513 19.41 40.74 30.05
N GLY A 514 20.22 41.49 30.77
CA GLY A 514 20.05 42.94 30.99
C GLY A 514 19.84 43.80 29.73
N PRO A 515 20.62 43.62 28.66
CA PRO A 515 20.47 44.42 27.44
C PRO A 515 19.11 44.24 26.77
N LEU A 516 18.63 43.00 26.69
CA LEU A 516 17.33 42.66 26.08
C LEU A 516 16.17 43.17 26.95
N TRP A 517 16.25 42.96 28.28
CA TRP A 517 15.21 43.38 29.20
C TRP A 517 15.03 44.92 29.24
N ARG A 518 16.11 45.72 29.13
CA ARG A 518 16.02 47.16 29.10
C ARG A 518 15.30 47.71 27.86
N ARG A 519 15.44 47.07 26.72
CA ARG A 519 14.79 47.45 25.44
C ARG A 519 13.28 47.12 25.37
N LEU A 520 12.78 46.26 26.22
CA LEU A 520 11.37 45.88 26.23
C LEU A 520 10.50 46.99 26.85
N SER A 521 9.36 47.31 26.21
CA SER A 521 8.34 48.19 26.79
C SER A 521 7.71 47.57 28.04
N PHE A 522 7.12 48.42 28.89
CA PHE A 522 6.44 47.98 30.13
C PHE A 522 5.46 46.86 29.88
N SER A 523 4.64 46.99 28.85
CA SER A 523 3.65 46.01 28.46
C SER A 523 4.24 44.63 28.17
N TRP A 524 5.36 44.55 27.45
CA TRP A 524 6.09 43.30 27.18
C TRP A 524 6.75 42.71 28.45
N LYS A 525 7.29 43.57 29.33
CA LYS A 525 7.84 43.10 30.61
C LYS A 525 6.81 42.44 31.48
N VAL A 526 5.59 43.00 31.52
CA VAL A 526 4.46 42.43 32.27
C VAL A 526 4.00 41.12 31.63
N THR A 527 3.88 41.06 30.31
CA THR A 527 3.51 39.84 29.58
C THR A 527 4.47 38.70 29.89
N PHE A 528 5.79 38.90 29.77
CA PHE A 528 6.79 37.87 30.07
C PHE A 528 6.77 37.43 31.54
N ARG A 529 6.63 38.40 32.49
CA ARG A 529 6.50 38.07 33.91
C ARG A 529 5.29 37.22 34.21
N ASN A 530 4.14 37.50 33.60
CA ASN A 530 2.92 36.74 33.77
C ASN A 530 3.02 35.37 33.15
N LEU A 531 3.64 35.28 31.97
CA LEU A 531 3.84 34.01 31.24
C LEU A 531 4.66 33.03 32.10
N PHE A 532 5.79 33.45 32.63
CA PHE A 532 6.69 32.60 33.41
C PHE A 532 6.28 32.42 34.88
N ARG A 533 5.38 33.26 35.40
CA ARG A 533 4.82 33.14 36.75
C ARG A 533 3.96 31.86 36.89
N TYR A 534 3.22 31.46 35.83
CA TYR A 534 2.33 30.35 35.84
C TYR A 534 2.86 29.21 34.96
N LYS A 535 4.03 28.64 35.30
CA LYS A 535 4.75 27.63 34.50
C LYS A 535 3.89 26.41 34.08
N ARG A 536 2.98 25.92 34.96
CA ARG A 536 2.08 24.82 34.63
C ARG A 536 1.15 25.17 33.48
N ARG A 537 0.59 26.38 33.49
CA ARG A 537 -0.29 26.89 32.45
C ARG A 537 0.49 27.07 31.13
N LEU A 538 1.66 27.71 31.20
CA LEU A 538 2.56 27.85 30.07
C LEU A 538 2.81 26.50 29.42
N LEU A 539 3.27 25.51 30.19
CA LEU A 539 3.60 24.18 29.68
C LEU A 539 2.37 23.49 29.07
N MET A 540 1.23 23.49 29.74
CA MET A 540 0.00 22.87 29.25
C MET A 540 -0.48 23.51 27.94
N THR A 541 -0.43 24.84 27.84
CA THR A 541 -0.83 25.54 26.62
C THR A 541 0.15 25.26 25.47
N VAL A 542 1.46 25.32 25.73
CA VAL A 542 2.49 25.05 24.72
C VAL A 542 2.40 23.59 24.24
N VAL A 543 2.27 22.61 25.12
CA VAL A 543 2.13 21.18 24.75
C VAL A 543 0.84 20.92 23.97
N GLY A 544 -0.28 21.57 24.36
CA GLY A 544 -1.55 21.43 23.64
C GLY A 544 -1.46 21.96 22.20
N ILE A 545 -0.87 23.16 22.03
CA ILE A 545 -0.70 23.76 20.69
C ILE A 545 0.35 22.97 19.90
N ALA A 546 1.45 22.55 20.54
CA ALA A 546 2.49 21.76 19.90
C ALA A 546 1.96 20.43 19.34
N GLY A 547 1.10 19.74 20.09
CA GLY A 547 0.46 18.50 19.61
C GLY A 547 -0.41 18.74 18.37
N CYS A 548 -1.17 19.82 18.34
CA CYS A 548 -2.00 20.17 17.19
C CYS A 548 -1.17 20.58 15.96
N SER A 549 -0.16 21.42 16.16
CA SER A 549 0.75 21.86 15.09
C SER A 549 1.59 20.71 14.55
N ALA A 550 2.04 19.79 15.42
CA ALA A 550 2.72 18.58 15.01
C ALA A 550 1.86 17.71 14.09
N LEU A 551 0.58 17.48 14.43
CA LEU A 551 -0.33 16.71 13.58
C LEU A 551 -0.60 17.36 12.22
N LEU A 552 -0.69 18.70 12.18
CA LEU A 552 -0.80 19.44 10.93
C LEU A 552 0.45 19.25 10.06
N LEU A 553 1.64 19.38 10.67
CA LEU A 553 2.89 19.18 9.95
C LEU A 553 3.05 17.75 9.44
N VAL A 554 2.66 16.75 10.22
CA VAL A 554 2.63 15.34 9.76
C VAL A 554 1.72 15.17 8.55
N GLY A 555 0.55 15.81 8.53
CA GLY A 555 -0.34 15.76 7.37
C GLY A 555 0.30 16.34 6.10
N PHE A 556 0.96 17.49 6.20
CA PHE A 556 1.67 18.09 5.06
C PHE A 556 2.95 17.32 4.71
N GLY A 557 3.72 16.86 5.70
CA GLY A 557 4.93 16.06 5.49
C GLY A 557 4.63 14.71 4.82
N LEU A 558 3.55 14.05 5.19
CA LEU A 558 3.09 12.82 4.51
C LEU A 558 2.78 13.09 3.03
N HIS A 559 2.15 14.22 2.72
CA HIS A 559 1.94 14.64 1.34
C HIS A 559 3.27 14.78 0.58
N ASP A 560 4.22 15.54 1.15
CA ASP A 560 5.51 15.79 0.53
C ASP A 560 6.27 14.48 0.28
N SER A 561 6.40 13.65 1.31
CA SER A 561 7.14 12.39 1.26
C SER A 561 6.59 11.40 0.23
N ILE A 562 5.28 11.42 -0.03
CA ILE A 562 4.66 10.55 -1.04
C ILE A 562 4.84 11.12 -2.45
N TRP A 563 4.71 12.43 -2.65
CA TRP A 563 4.90 13.04 -3.96
C TRP A 563 6.37 13.09 -4.39
N ASP A 564 7.27 13.22 -3.44
CA ASP A 564 8.73 13.15 -3.67
C ASP A 564 9.17 11.83 -4.34
N ILE A 565 8.41 10.74 -4.17
CA ILE A 565 8.72 9.46 -4.82
C ILE A 565 8.89 9.66 -6.33
N ILE A 566 7.95 10.34 -6.98
CA ILE A 566 7.98 10.55 -8.43
C ILE A 566 9.15 11.45 -8.82
N ASP A 567 9.26 12.60 -8.15
CA ASP A 567 10.23 13.63 -8.52
C ASP A 567 11.69 13.20 -8.26
N ARG A 568 11.91 12.33 -7.27
CA ARG A 568 13.23 11.78 -6.95
C ARG A 568 13.57 10.54 -7.75
N GLN A 569 12.58 9.68 -8.03
CA GLN A 569 12.79 8.47 -8.81
C GLN A 569 13.07 8.79 -10.26
N PHE A 570 12.21 9.64 -10.89
CA PHE A 570 12.30 9.96 -12.31
C PHE A 570 13.01 11.30 -12.52
N GLY A 571 14.22 11.22 -13.06
CA GLY A 571 15.11 12.35 -13.30
C GLY A 571 16.45 12.19 -12.59
N PRO A 572 16.53 12.34 -11.25
CA PRO A 572 17.79 12.13 -10.52
C PRO A 572 18.30 10.69 -10.55
N ILE A 573 17.43 9.68 -10.37
CA ILE A 573 17.79 8.26 -10.33
C ILE A 573 17.59 7.63 -11.71
N ILE A 574 16.36 7.52 -12.20
CA ILE A 574 16.08 7.03 -13.55
C ILE A 574 16.25 8.19 -14.52
N ARG A 575 17.33 8.16 -15.31
CA ARG A 575 17.71 9.20 -16.28
C ARG A 575 17.43 8.81 -17.70
N TYR A 576 16.86 7.62 -17.92
CA TYR A 576 16.33 7.17 -19.20
C TYR A 576 14.80 7.30 -19.18
N ASP A 577 14.22 7.48 -20.34
CA ASP A 577 12.76 7.61 -20.48
C ASP A 577 12.14 6.48 -21.32
N THR A 578 12.98 5.65 -21.94
CA THR A 578 12.56 4.58 -22.83
C THR A 578 13.24 3.27 -22.46
N THR A 579 12.47 2.20 -22.42
CA THR A 579 12.93 0.83 -22.25
C THR A 579 12.43 0.01 -23.43
N VAL A 580 13.33 -0.59 -24.17
CA VAL A 580 13.02 -1.54 -25.26
C VAL A 580 13.39 -2.93 -24.80
N GLY A 581 12.39 -3.79 -24.64
CA GLY A 581 12.56 -5.21 -24.34
C GLY A 581 12.58 -6.03 -25.62
N MET A 582 13.56 -6.92 -25.72
CA MET A 582 13.71 -7.85 -26.84
C MET A 582 13.06 -9.19 -26.52
N ASP A 583 12.73 -9.97 -27.53
CA ASP A 583 12.29 -11.36 -27.36
C ASP A 583 13.39 -12.20 -26.69
N ALA A 584 12.99 -13.27 -26.00
CA ALA A 584 13.91 -14.09 -25.22
C ALA A 584 14.96 -14.82 -26.09
N ASP A 585 14.63 -15.05 -27.37
CA ASP A 585 15.44 -15.70 -28.38
C ASP A 585 16.04 -14.71 -29.40
N ALA A 586 15.89 -13.40 -29.17
CA ALA A 586 16.43 -12.36 -30.04
C ALA A 586 17.95 -12.48 -30.14
N ALA A 587 18.47 -12.44 -31.38
CA ALA A 587 19.89 -12.51 -31.59
C ALA A 587 20.59 -11.21 -31.16
N GLU A 588 21.84 -11.29 -30.70
CA GLU A 588 22.60 -10.09 -30.27
C GLU A 588 22.69 -9.02 -31.36
N LYS A 589 22.71 -9.43 -32.64
CA LYS A 589 22.67 -8.53 -33.82
C LYS A 589 21.42 -7.66 -33.86
N ASP A 590 20.27 -8.18 -33.43
CA ASP A 590 18.99 -7.47 -33.46
C ASP A 590 18.95 -6.43 -32.31
N VAL A 591 19.47 -6.78 -31.14
CA VAL A 591 19.68 -5.83 -30.02
C VAL A 591 20.64 -4.71 -30.44
N ASP A 592 21.72 -5.05 -31.19
CA ASP A 592 22.66 -4.06 -31.72
C ASP A 592 22.02 -3.15 -32.74
N ALA A 593 21.14 -3.67 -33.62
CA ALA A 593 20.36 -2.89 -34.60
C ALA A 593 19.44 -1.88 -33.91
N VAL A 594 18.71 -2.28 -32.88
CA VAL A 594 17.85 -1.39 -32.07
C VAL A 594 18.68 -0.29 -31.39
N ALA A 595 19.81 -0.66 -30.78
CA ALA A 595 20.67 0.31 -30.11
C ALA A 595 21.33 1.28 -31.12
N ALA A 596 21.65 0.83 -32.34
CA ALA A 596 22.14 1.68 -33.44
C ALA A 596 21.04 2.62 -33.95
N ARG A 597 19.82 2.11 -34.18
CA ARG A 597 18.68 2.93 -34.62
C ARG A 597 18.36 4.06 -33.64
N LEU A 598 18.41 3.78 -32.32
CA LEU A 598 18.23 4.80 -31.30
C LEU A 598 19.33 5.87 -31.34
N ARG A 599 20.60 5.47 -31.54
CA ARG A 599 21.70 6.44 -31.70
C ARG A 599 21.57 7.30 -32.95
N ASP A 600 21.14 6.72 -34.06
CA ASP A 600 20.87 7.44 -35.32
C ASP A 600 19.73 8.42 -35.22
N ALA A 601 18.75 8.12 -34.35
CA ALA A 601 17.69 9.04 -33.94
C ALA A 601 18.16 10.20 -33.04
N GLY A 602 19.48 10.28 -32.76
CA GLY A 602 20.08 11.34 -31.94
C GLY A 602 19.99 11.09 -30.41
N VAL A 603 19.65 9.91 -29.98
CA VAL A 603 19.58 9.54 -28.58
C VAL A 603 20.99 9.42 -27.98
N ARG A 604 21.27 10.24 -26.95
CA ARG A 604 22.63 10.36 -26.40
C ARG A 604 22.98 9.26 -25.37
N ARG A 605 21.97 8.74 -24.67
CA ARG A 605 22.16 7.71 -23.66
C ARG A 605 21.47 6.45 -24.14
N VAL A 606 22.24 5.46 -24.49
CA VAL A 606 21.76 4.14 -24.89
C VAL A 606 22.65 3.12 -24.20
N GLU A 607 22.06 2.28 -23.36
CA GLU A 607 22.77 1.21 -22.67
C GLU A 607 21.99 -0.09 -22.79
N ARG A 608 22.71 -1.20 -22.95
CA ARG A 608 22.16 -2.55 -23.00
C ARG A 608 22.32 -3.23 -21.67
N VAL A 609 21.27 -3.81 -21.17
CA VAL A 609 21.25 -4.48 -19.88
C VAL A 609 20.57 -5.84 -20.00
N GLU A 610 21.03 -6.80 -19.21
CA GLU A 610 20.21 -7.93 -18.82
C GLU A 610 19.35 -7.48 -17.64
N ARG A 611 18.05 -7.68 -17.74
CA ARG A 611 17.11 -7.46 -16.64
C ARG A 611 16.44 -8.78 -16.31
N ARG A 612 16.65 -9.28 -15.09
CA ARG A 612 16.09 -10.54 -14.63
C ARG A 612 15.40 -10.37 -13.30
N THR A 613 14.19 -10.88 -13.18
CA THR A 613 13.48 -10.93 -11.90
C THR A 613 13.92 -12.17 -11.14
N MET A 614 14.44 -11.97 -9.93
CA MET A 614 14.90 -13.01 -9.02
C MET A 614 14.21 -12.87 -7.66
N LEU A 615 14.36 -13.88 -6.81
CA LEU A 615 13.84 -13.88 -5.45
C LEU A 615 15.00 -13.82 -4.47
N THR A 616 14.84 -13.07 -3.37
CA THR A 616 15.77 -13.12 -2.25
C THR A 616 15.08 -13.58 -0.97
N ARG A 617 15.84 -14.23 -0.08
CA ARG A 617 15.41 -14.62 1.26
C ARG A 617 16.36 -14.01 2.27
N GLY A 618 15.84 -13.33 3.27
CA GLY A 618 16.64 -12.78 4.35
C GLY A 618 17.20 -13.85 5.29
N LYS A 619 18.42 -13.65 5.75
CA LYS A 619 18.95 -14.34 6.91
C LYS A 619 18.56 -13.55 8.16
N GLY A 620 17.49 -13.98 8.83
CA GLY A 620 17.30 -13.75 10.25
C GLY A 620 16.78 -12.38 10.66
N GLY A 621 15.68 -12.40 11.34
CA GLY A 621 15.15 -11.33 12.17
C GLY A 621 13.88 -10.70 11.60
N SER A 622 12.75 -11.22 12.04
CA SER A 622 11.40 -10.63 11.99
C SER A 622 10.57 -10.72 10.72
N ALA A 623 11.12 -11.02 9.56
CA ALA A 623 10.29 -11.50 8.45
C ALA A 623 10.14 -13.02 8.59
N SER A 624 8.92 -13.52 8.54
CA SER A 624 8.64 -14.96 8.50
C SER A 624 9.54 -15.60 7.45
N ALA A 625 10.19 -16.71 7.77
CA ALA A 625 11.11 -17.43 6.86
C ALA A 625 10.46 -17.91 5.55
N THR A 626 9.20 -17.55 5.33
CA THR A 626 8.34 -17.83 4.18
C THR A 626 8.21 -16.66 3.20
N GLU A 627 8.56 -15.44 3.59
CA GLU A 627 8.43 -14.27 2.72
C GLU A 627 9.61 -14.16 1.75
N LYS A 628 9.30 -14.33 0.48
CA LYS A 628 10.21 -14.17 -0.65
C LYS A 628 9.98 -12.78 -1.23
N THR A 629 11.00 -11.92 -1.25
CA THR A 629 10.92 -10.62 -1.91
C THR A 629 11.43 -10.72 -3.33
N ARG A 630 10.69 -10.18 -4.27
CA ARG A 630 11.12 -10.03 -5.66
C ARG A 630 12.15 -8.93 -5.78
N VAL A 631 13.17 -9.19 -6.56
CA VAL A 631 14.29 -8.29 -6.80
C VAL A 631 14.54 -8.25 -8.30
N SER A 632 14.64 -7.06 -8.87
CA SER A 632 15.07 -6.88 -10.24
C SER A 632 16.61 -6.83 -10.27
N VAL A 633 17.24 -7.84 -10.85
CA VAL A 633 18.69 -7.84 -11.08
C VAL A 633 18.95 -7.16 -12.41
N MET A 634 19.88 -6.20 -12.41
CA MET A 634 20.26 -5.45 -13.60
C MET A 634 21.76 -5.57 -13.85
N VAL A 635 22.13 -6.22 -14.95
CA VAL A 635 23.52 -6.41 -15.36
C VAL A 635 23.77 -5.62 -16.64
N PRO A 636 24.57 -4.54 -16.64
CA PRO A 636 24.83 -3.75 -17.83
C PRO A 636 25.92 -4.38 -18.71
N ARG A 637 25.89 -4.05 -20.01
CA ARG A 637 27.03 -4.32 -20.90
C ARG A 637 28.23 -3.46 -20.50
N SER A 638 28.01 -2.21 -20.07
CA SER A 638 29.04 -1.29 -19.60
C SER A 638 28.62 -0.63 -18.28
N ALA A 639 29.42 -0.78 -17.25
CA ALA A 639 29.18 -0.12 -15.95
C ALA A 639 29.10 1.41 -16.09
N ALA A 640 29.97 2.01 -16.89
CA ALA A 640 29.94 3.45 -17.18
C ALA A 640 28.70 3.87 -17.99
N GLY A 641 28.18 3.00 -18.83
CA GLY A 641 26.94 3.22 -19.58
C GLY A 641 25.73 3.26 -18.64
N LEU A 642 25.61 2.30 -17.74
CA LEU A 642 24.52 2.26 -16.76
C LEU A 642 24.55 3.46 -15.82
N SER A 643 25.73 3.88 -15.35
CA SER A 643 25.88 5.05 -14.47
C SER A 643 25.43 6.37 -15.11
N ARG A 644 25.37 6.42 -16.45
CA ARG A 644 24.77 7.56 -17.19
C ARG A 644 23.24 7.48 -17.22
N CYS A 645 22.70 6.27 -17.26
CA CYS A 645 21.25 6.00 -17.30
C CYS A 645 20.62 5.95 -15.91
N VAL A 646 21.36 5.53 -14.89
CA VAL A 646 20.90 5.42 -13.51
C VAL A 646 21.81 6.22 -12.58
N GLY A 647 21.22 7.11 -11.79
CA GLY A 647 21.91 7.89 -10.78
C GLY A 647 22.16 7.07 -9.53
N MET A 648 23.38 6.59 -9.37
CA MET A 648 23.82 5.80 -8.21
C MET A 648 24.43 6.72 -7.16
N ARG A 649 23.68 7.00 -6.09
CA ARG A 649 24.14 7.87 -4.99
C ARG A 649 23.63 7.36 -3.65
N ASP A 650 24.31 7.71 -2.60
CA ASP A 650 23.83 7.56 -1.23
C ASP A 650 22.80 8.67 -0.91
N ARG A 651 21.67 8.30 -0.32
CA ARG A 651 20.59 9.25 -0.04
C ARG A 651 20.94 10.26 1.07
N GLU A 652 21.66 9.81 2.11
CA GLU A 652 21.94 10.65 3.27
C GLU A 652 23.05 11.66 3.00
N THR A 653 24.09 11.22 2.30
CA THR A 653 25.25 12.07 1.98
C THR A 653 25.09 12.80 0.66
N GLY A 654 24.26 12.29 -0.26
CA GLY A 654 24.12 12.78 -1.62
C GLY A 654 25.35 12.46 -2.52
N GLU A 655 26.34 11.75 -1.99
CA GLU A 655 27.55 11.40 -2.71
C GLU A 655 27.31 10.29 -3.73
N ALA A 656 27.98 10.35 -4.87
CA ALA A 656 27.90 9.31 -5.89
C ALA A 656 28.58 8.04 -5.39
N VAL A 657 27.89 6.91 -5.49
CA VAL A 657 28.43 5.57 -5.21
C VAL A 657 29.05 5.04 -6.51
N ALA A 658 30.33 4.66 -6.42
CA ALA A 658 31.04 4.13 -7.57
C ALA A 658 30.47 2.76 -8.00
N PHE A 659 30.22 2.62 -9.29
CA PHE A 659 29.78 1.34 -9.90
C PHE A 659 30.74 0.95 -11.02
N GLY A 660 31.38 -0.21 -10.87
CA GLY A 660 32.31 -0.82 -11.80
C GLY A 660 31.87 -2.21 -12.24
N ASP A 661 32.67 -2.85 -13.10
CA ASP A 661 32.35 -4.19 -13.62
C ASP A 661 32.38 -5.29 -12.56
N ASP A 662 33.04 -5.06 -11.42
CA ASP A 662 33.10 -6.00 -10.30
C ASP A 662 32.16 -5.65 -9.17
N SER A 663 31.42 -4.53 -9.25
CA SER A 663 30.60 -3.99 -8.16
C SER A 663 29.23 -4.66 -8.08
N VAL A 664 28.72 -4.76 -6.84
CA VAL A 664 27.34 -5.15 -6.53
C VAL A 664 26.71 -4.09 -5.63
N LEU A 665 25.71 -3.39 -6.14
CA LEU A 665 24.98 -2.37 -5.39
C LEU A 665 23.53 -2.80 -5.16
N VAL A 666 23.03 -2.55 -3.96
CA VAL A 666 21.63 -2.84 -3.60
C VAL A 666 20.87 -1.56 -3.26
N THR A 667 19.59 -1.54 -3.52
CA THR A 667 18.72 -0.40 -3.17
C THR A 667 18.50 -0.31 -1.66
N GLU A 668 18.39 0.92 -1.14
CA GLU A 668 18.27 1.21 0.30
C GLU A 668 17.08 0.48 0.94
N LYS A 669 15.93 0.40 0.24
CA LYS A 669 14.76 -0.32 0.75
C LYS A 669 15.05 -1.81 0.93
N LEU A 670 15.67 -2.45 -0.05
CA LEU A 670 16.05 -3.85 0.01
C LEU A 670 17.06 -4.09 1.15
N ALA A 671 18.05 -3.22 1.27
CA ALA A 671 19.04 -3.27 2.35
C ALA A 671 18.38 -3.13 3.74
N SER A 672 17.41 -2.23 3.87
CA SER A 672 16.65 -2.03 5.12
C SER A 672 15.79 -3.23 5.50
N LEU A 673 15.08 -3.83 4.53
CA LEU A 673 14.21 -4.99 4.76
C LEU A 673 14.97 -6.19 5.33
N TYR A 674 16.19 -6.41 4.85
CA TYR A 674 16.98 -7.57 5.22
C TYR A 674 18.17 -7.24 6.15
N GLY A 675 18.32 -5.99 6.58
CA GLY A 675 19.42 -5.54 7.41
C GLY A 675 20.77 -5.68 6.72
N ILE A 676 20.84 -5.59 5.39
CA ILE A 676 22.05 -5.74 4.60
C ILE A 676 22.90 -4.47 4.73
N ARG A 677 24.20 -4.66 4.91
CA ARG A 677 25.21 -3.59 4.91
C ARG A 677 26.28 -3.88 3.87
N ALA A 678 27.02 -2.87 3.46
CA ALA A 678 28.18 -3.06 2.61
C ALA A 678 29.15 -4.08 3.22
N GLY A 679 29.68 -4.99 2.41
CA GLY A 679 30.49 -6.14 2.80
C GLY A 679 29.71 -7.41 3.16
N GLN A 680 28.39 -7.35 3.26
CA GLN A 680 27.56 -8.53 3.52
C GLN A 680 27.10 -9.20 2.23
N ARG A 681 26.56 -10.43 2.38
CA ARG A 681 26.16 -11.26 1.24
C ARG A 681 24.64 -11.22 1.08
N ILE A 682 24.19 -11.16 -0.18
CA ILE A 682 22.83 -11.38 -0.61
C ILE A 682 22.74 -12.67 -1.43
N VAL A 683 21.69 -13.46 -1.23
CA VAL A 683 21.43 -14.68 -2.01
C VAL A 683 20.22 -14.46 -2.89
N LEU A 684 20.40 -14.64 -4.19
CA LEU A 684 19.37 -14.47 -5.20
C LEU A 684 19.04 -15.83 -5.81
N PHE A 685 17.75 -16.13 -5.92
CA PHE A 685 17.24 -17.37 -6.49
C PHE A 685 16.55 -17.07 -7.82
N GLY A 686 16.77 -17.93 -8.81
CA GLY A 686 15.94 -17.92 -10.02
C GLY A 686 14.47 -18.18 -9.67
N GLN A 687 13.58 -17.85 -10.57
CA GLN A 687 12.14 -18.04 -10.42
C GLN A 687 11.67 -19.16 -11.37
N ASP A 688 10.80 -20.04 -10.87
CA ASP A 688 10.09 -21.01 -11.72
C ASP A 688 8.81 -20.39 -12.30
N ASP A 689 8.12 -21.10 -13.20
CA ASP A 689 6.88 -20.64 -13.83
C ASP A 689 5.72 -20.42 -12.84
N ALA A 690 5.83 -20.97 -11.65
CA ALA A 690 4.86 -20.76 -10.56
C ALA A 690 5.24 -19.62 -9.60
N GLY A 691 6.37 -18.93 -9.87
CA GLY A 691 6.85 -17.85 -9.04
C GLY A 691 7.61 -18.28 -7.78
N ASN A 692 8.05 -19.54 -7.71
CA ASN A 692 8.85 -20.03 -6.59
C ASN A 692 10.35 -19.96 -6.88
N ALA A 693 11.17 -19.98 -5.80
CA ALA A 693 12.60 -20.01 -5.95
C ALA A 693 13.07 -21.34 -6.55
N LYS A 694 13.84 -21.26 -7.64
CA LYS A 694 14.43 -22.38 -8.37
C LYS A 694 15.96 -22.34 -8.25
N GLY A 695 16.56 -23.49 -8.08
CA GLY A 695 18.02 -23.63 -8.07
C GLY A 695 18.70 -23.38 -6.71
N GLY A 696 20.03 -23.46 -6.68
CA GLY A 696 20.87 -23.35 -5.49
C GLY A 696 21.06 -21.92 -4.94
N GLY A 697 20.58 -20.93 -5.64
CA GLY A 697 20.80 -19.53 -5.32
C GLY A 697 22.19 -19.01 -5.68
N VAL A 698 22.25 -17.76 -6.10
CA VAL A 698 23.48 -17.03 -6.46
C VAL A 698 23.87 -16.14 -5.29
N GLU A 699 25.08 -16.30 -4.76
CA GLU A 699 25.58 -15.54 -3.62
C GLU A 699 26.48 -14.38 -4.10
N LEU A 700 26.10 -13.14 -3.77
CA LEU A 700 26.79 -11.92 -4.15
C LEU A 700 27.18 -11.11 -2.91
N THR A 701 28.38 -10.54 -2.88
CA THR A 701 28.82 -9.61 -1.82
C THR A 701 28.43 -8.19 -2.21
N VAL A 702 27.73 -7.50 -1.33
CA VAL A 702 27.23 -6.14 -1.56
C VAL A 702 28.35 -5.13 -1.28
N ASP A 703 28.73 -4.32 -2.27
CA ASP A 703 29.76 -3.29 -2.13
C ASP A 703 29.20 -1.96 -1.63
N GLY A 704 27.93 -1.65 -1.97
CA GLY A 704 27.31 -0.38 -1.57
C GLY A 704 25.80 -0.41 -1.62
N ILE A 705 25.21 0.62 -1.01
CA ILE A 705 23.76 0.84 -0.95
C ILE A 705 23.46 2.12 -1.72
N VAL A 706 22.41 2.12 -2.54
CA VAL A 706 22.03 3.25 -3.37
C VAL A 706 20.58 3.67 -3.15
N GLU A 707 20.34 4.97 -3.26
CA GLU A 707 19.01 5.56 -3.20
C GLU A 707 18.12 5.01 -4.30
N ASN A 708 16.91 4.57 -3.93
CA ASN A 708 15.87 4.18 -4.87
C ASN A 708 14.52 4.15 -4.14
N TYR A 709 13.47 4.69 -4.80
CA TYR A 709 12.16 4.83 -4.18
C TYR A 709 11.17 3.76 -4.65
N VAL A 710 11.31 3.26 -5.86
CA VAL A 710 10.37 2.31 -6.47
C VAL A 710 11.10 1.05 -6.90
N GLY A 711 10.65 -0.09 -6.39
CA GLY A 711 11.19 -1.40 -6.70
C GLY A 711 12.47 -1.73 -5.93
N ASN A 712 12.68 -3.03 -5.73
CA ASN A 712 13.90 -3.58 -5.16
C ASN A 712 14.83 -3.97 -6.28
N VAL A 713 15.97 -3.30 -6.43
CA VAL A 713 16.91 -3.52 -7.51
C VAL A 713 18.29 -3.91 -6.95
N VAL A 714 18.94 -4.86 -7.62
CA VAL A 714 20.35 -5.18 -7.43
C VAL A 714 21.08 -4.91 -8.74
N TYR A 715 21.98 -3.95 -8.70
CA TYR A 715 22.86 -3.65 -9.82
C TYR A 715 24.14 -4.47 -9.70
N VAL A 716 24.41 -5.30 -10.69
CA VAL A 716 25.55 -6.21 -10.68
C VAL A 716 26.45 -5.93 -11.87
N GLY A 717 27.71 -5.67 -11.64
CA GLY A 717 28.70 -5.49 -12.69
C GLY A 717 28.92 -6.80 -13.50
N ARG A 718 29.26 -6.67 -14.76
CA ARG A 718 29.39 -7.81 -15.69
C ARG A 718 30.37 -8.86 -15.17
N SER A 719 31.53 -8.46 -14.65
CA SER A 719 32.55 -9.37 -14.12
C SER A 719 32.08 -10.04 -12.82
N ALA A 720 31.34 -9.31 -11.96
CA ALA A 720 30.74 -9.87 -10.75
C ALA A 720 29.71 -10.97 -11.09
N TRP A 721 28.86 -10.72 -12.09
CA TRP A 721 27.84 -11.68 -12.55
C TRP A 721 28.45 -12.96 -13.12
N ARG A 722 29.46 -12.84 -13.99
CA ARG A 722 30.18 -13.99 -14.60
C ARG A 722 30.87 -14.90 -13.59
N ARG A 723 31.15 -14.43 -12.36
CA ARG A 723 31.76 -15.25 -11.31
C ARG A 723 30.79 -16.24 -10.67
N VAL A 724 29.50 -15.96 -10.78
CA VAL A 724 28.44 -16.66 -10.01
C VAL A 724 27.41 -17.35 -10.88
N GLU A 725 27.29 -16.94 -12.15
CA GLU A 725 26.39 -17.53 -13.15
C GLU A 725 27.21 -18.01 -14.35
N GLU A 726 26.96 -19.22 -14.80
CA GLU A 726 27.63 -19.78 -15.99
C GLU A 726 27.08 -19.13 -17.26
N GLY A 727 27.91 -18.49 -18.05
CA GLY A 727 27.57 -17.86 -19.31
C GLY A 727 27.70 -16.33 -19.32
N ASP A 728 27.62 -15.76 -20.51
CA ASP A 728 27.58 -14.31 -20.69
C ASP A 728 26.14 -13.79 -20.46
N PRO A 729 26.00 -12.58 -19.84
CA PRO A 729 24.68 -11.96 -19.69
C PRO A 729 23.97 -11.78 -21.03
N SER A 730 22.67 -12.09 -21.04
CA SER A 730 21.79 -11.85 -22.18
C SER A 730 21.29 -10.41 -22.16
N PHE A 731 21.93 -9.52 -22.92
CA PHE A 731 21.56 -8.08 -22.94
C PHE A 731 20.28 -7.83 -23.73
N SER A 732 19.17 -8.38 -23.27
CA SER A 732 17.85 -8.35 -23.92
C SER A 732 17.04 -7.07 -23.68
N THR A 733 17.58 -6.09 -22.99
CA THR A 733 16.88 -4.82 -22.73
C THR A 733 17.77 -3.64 -23.10
N VAL A 734 17.19 -2.67 -23.83
CA VAL A 734 17.88 -1.41 -24.20
C VAL A 734 17.23 -0.25 -23.44
N LEU A 735 18.03 0.46 -22.65
CA LEU A 735 17.65 1.69 -21.95
C LEU A 735 18.06 2.89 -22.79
N ALA A 736 17.16 3.87 -22.98
CA ALA A 736 17.39 5.02 -23.82
C ALA A 736 16.78 6.32 -23.26
N ASP A 737 17.40 7.48 -23.52
CA ASP A 737 16.90 8.82 -23.16
C ASP A 737 16.41 9.52 -24.43
N VAL A 738 15.16 9.26 -24.80
CA VAL A 738 14.51 9.77 -26.03
C VAL A 738 13.82 11.09 -25.72
N ARG A 739 14.45 12.20 -26.09
CA ARG A 739 13.88 13.53 -25.90
C ARG A 739 12.81 13.80 -26.94
N GLY A 740 11.59 14.03 -26.51
CA GLY A 740 10.48 14.40 -27.39
C GLY A 740 9.14 14.31 -26.70
N GLY A 741 8.14 15.04 -27.20
CA GLY A 741 6.78 14.93 -26.69
C GLY A 741 6.12 13.60 -27.09
N THR A 742 4.96 13.29 -26.51
CA THR A 742 4.20 12.04 -26.69
C THR A 742 4.06 11.58 -28.15
N SER A 743 3.93 12.54 -29.10
CA SER A 743 3.83 12.22 -30.55
C SER A 743 5.14 11.73 -31.15
N ALA A 744 6.29 12.20 -30.68
CA ALA A 744 7.59 11.72 -31.11
C ALA A 744 7.91 10.34 -30.54
N GLN A 745 7.58 10.14 -29.27
CA GLN A 745 7.71 8.85 -28.58
C GLN A 745 6.84 7.78 -29.26
N LYS A 746 5.59 8.11 -29.61
CA LYS A 746 4.69 7.18 -30.30
C LYS A 746 5.23 6.77 -31.70
N ARG A 747 5.71 7.72 -32.49
CA ARG A 747 6.32 7.39 -33.82
C ARG A 747 7.54 6.49 -33.67
N LEU A 748 8.40 6.78 -32.67
CA LEU A 748 9.57 5.95 -32.42
C LEU A 748 9.17 4.55 -31.95
N ALA A 749 8.13 4.43 -31.14
CA ALA A 749 7.59 3.14 -30.72
C ALA A 749 7.11 2.33 -31.94
N ASP A 750 6.33 2.94 -32.82
CA ASP A 750 5.83 2.28 -34.03
C ASP A 750 7.03 1.81 -34.92
N GLU A 751 8.06 2.64 -35.09
CA GLU A 751 9.26 2.28 -35.84
C GLU A 751 10.07 1.15 -35.19
N LEU A 752 10.17 1.15 -33.83
CA LEU A 752 10.92 0.12 -33.13
C LEU A 752 10.15 -1.21 -33.08
N HIS A 753 8.83 -1.18 -33.03
CA HIS A 753 8.00 -2.37 -33.11
C HIS A 753 8.09 -3.12 -34.42
N ASP A 754 8.39 -2.39 -35.52
CA ASP A 754 8.58 -2.99 -36.83
C ASP A 754 9.96 -3.66 -36.98
N MET A 755 10.86 -3.54 -35.98
CA MET A 755 12.18 -4.17 -35.98
C MET A 755 12.14 -5.61 -35.47
N ASP A 756 12.94 -6.49 -36.10
CA ASP A 756 13.04 -7.89 -35.71
C ASP A 756 13.48 -8.05 -34.24
N GLY A 757 12.82 -8.92 -33.51
CA GLY A 757 13.16 -9.29 -32.13
C GLY A 757 12.75 -8.25 -31.06
N VAL A 758 12.03 -7.17 -31.41
CA VAL A 758 11.50 -6.21 -30.43
C VAL A 758 10.17 -6.70 -29.86
N ALA A 759 10.19 -7.05 -28.57
CA ALA A 759 8.99 -7.48 -27.84
C ALA A 759 8.17 -6.31 -27.27
N THR A 760 8.85 -5.32 -26.67
CA THR A 760 8.17 -4.21 -25.97
C THR A 760 8.91 -2.90 -26.14
N VAL A 761 8.16 -1.81 -26.21
CA VAL A 761 8.67 -0.44 -26.08
C VAL A 761 7.85 0.27 -25.01
N ALA A 762 8.47 0.63 -23.90
CA ALA A 762 7.80 1.29 -22.76
C ALA A 762 8.43 2.65 -22.50
N PHE A 763 7.61 3.64 -22.19
CA PHE A 763 8.06 4.99 -21.84
C PHE A 763 7.82 5.29 -20.35
N SER A 764 8.82 5.90 -19.71
CA SER A 764 8.72 6.33 -18.31
C SER A 764 7.57 7.31 -18.07
N SER A 765 7.17 8.09 -19.06
CA SER A 765 6.03 9.00 -18.99
C SER A 765 4.71 8.28 -18.64
N GLU A 766 4.49 7.08 -19.17
CA GLU A 766 3.31 6.28 -18.86
C GLU A 766 3.33 5.73 -17.45
N THR A 767 4.50 5.27 -17.02
CA THR A 767 4.73 4.80 -15.65
C THR A 767 4.51 5.94 -14.65
N ILE A 768 5.05 7.13 -14.93
CA ILE A 768 4.87 8.34 -14.11
C ILE A 768 3.38 8.70 -13.99
N GLU A 769 2.62 8.67 -15.08
CA GLU A 769 1.20 8.99 -15.07
C GLU A 769 0.40 7.97 -14.24
N THR A 770 0.72 6.70 -14.36
CA THR A 770 0.12 5.63 -13.53
C THR A 770 0.41 5.87 -12.05
N TYR A 771 1.66 6.16 -11.67
CA TYR A 771 2.01 6.48 -10.29
C TYR A 771 1.32 7.75 -9.80
N ARG A 772 1.25 8.82 -10.60
CA ARG A 772 0.52 10.04 -10.23
C ARG A 772 -0.96 9.75 -9.94
N HIS A 773 -1.57 8.93 -10.76
CA HIS A 773 -2.96 8.55 -10.57
C HIS A 773 -3.15 7.76 -9.27
N MET A 774 -2.29 6.78 -9.00
CA MET A 774 -2.29 6.03 -7.74
C MET A 774 -2.06 6.93 -6.53
N LEU A 775 -1.08 7.83 -6.59
CA LEU A 775 -0.74 8.73 -5.48
C LEU A 775 -1.79 9.82 -5.25
N SER A 776 -2.57 10.19 -6.27
CA SER A 776 -3.66 11.17 -6.12
C SER A 776 -4.72 10.73 -5.10
N VAL A 777 -4.88 9.42 -4.90
CA VAL A 777 -5.76 8.83 -3.90
C VAL A 777 -5.32 9.17 -2.48
N VAL A 778 -4.02 9.18 -2.25
CA VAL A 778 -3.45 9.47 -0.93
C VAL A 778 -3.74 10.91 -0.51
N ASN A 779 -3.88 11.83 -1.47
CA ASN A 779 -4.28 13.22 -1.17
C ASN A 779 -5.59 13.29 -0.38
N MET A 780 -6.54 12.42 -0.65
CA MET A 780 -7.81 12.40 0.07
C MET A 780 -7.61 12.03 1.55
N VAL A 781 -6.75 11.05 1.83
CA VAL A 781 -6.41 10.66 3.20
C VAL A 781 -5.67 11.80 3.92
N VAL A 782 -4.72 12.46 3.24
CA VAL A 782 -3.98 13.60 3.76
C VAL A 782 -4.93 14.77 4.10
N VAL A 783 -5.89 15.08 3.22
CA VAL A 783 -6.89 16.13 3.48
C VAL A 783 -7.71 15.81 4.73
N VAL A 784 -8.13 14.56 4.90
CA VAL A 784 -8.86 14.13 6.11
C VAL A 784 -8.01 14.31 7.37
N LEU A 785 -6.74 13.96 7.32
CA LEU A 785 -5.80 14.16 8.43
C LEU A 785 -5.65 15.65 8.77
N ILE A 786 -5.43 16.50 7.79
CA ILE A 786 -5.29 17.96 7.97
C ILE A 786 -6.57 18.57 8.54
N VAL A 787 -7.74 18.21 8.00
CA VAL A 787 -9.04 18.69 8.50
C VAL A 787 -9.27 18.25 9.94
N SER A 788 -8.97 16.99 10.27
CA SER A 788 -9.13 16.47 11.63
C SER A 788 -8.18 17.13 12.62
N ALA A 789 -6.91 17.30 12.24
CA ALA A 789 -5.90 18.01 13.02
C ALA A 789 -6.28 19.49 13.19
N GLY A 790 -6.80 20.13 12.15
CA GLY A 790 -7.31 21.49 12.17
C GLY A 790 -8.51 21.68 13.10
N ALA A 791 -9.46 20.77 13.06
CA ALA A 791 -10.61 20.76 13.97
C ALA A 791 -10.16 20.59 15.43
N LEU A 792 -9.20 19.68 15.68
CA LEU A 792 -8.60 19.51 17.00
C LEU A 792 -7.90 20.78 17.46
N ALA A 793 -7.07 21.40 16.60
CA ALA A 793 -6.38 22.65 16.89
C ALA A 793 -7.36 23.77 17.25
N PHE A 794 -8.43 23.92 16.49
CA PHE A 794 -9.46 24.92 16.75
C PHE A 794 -10.11 24.72 18.12
N ILE A 795 -10.52 23.49 18.46
CA ILE A 795 -11.17 23.20 19.74
C ILE A 795 -10.22 23.44 20.92
N VAL A 796 -8.97 22.98 20.78
CA VAL A 796 -7.93 23.13 21.81
C VAL A 796 -7.62 24.60 22.04
N LEU A 797 -7.31 25.35 21.00
CA LEU A 797 -7.01 26.78 21.07
C LEU A 797 -8.19 27.58 21.61
N TYR A 798 -9.43 27.28 21.19
CA TYR A 798 -10.63 27.89 21.72
C TYR A 798 -10.76 27.67 23.23
N ASN A 799 -10.59 26.42 23.68
CA ASN A 799 -10.70 26.08 25.10
C ASN A 799 -9.61 26.77 25.94
N LEU A 800 -8.34 26.70 25.50
CA LEU A 800 -7.23 27.34 26.19
C LEU A 800 -7.37 28.85 26.25
N THR A 801 -7.79 29.48 25.17
CA THR A 801 -8.02 30.94 25.09
C THR A 801 -9.18 31.34 26.00
N ASN A 802 -10.28 30.58 26.00
CA ASN A 802 -11.44 30.83 26.87
C ASN A 802 -11.07 30.74 28.35
N ILE A 803 -10.25 29.75 28.76
CA ILE A 803 -9.72 29.63 30.11
C ILE A 803 -8.83 30.83 30.44
N ASN A 804 -7.93 31.22 29.53
CA ASN A 804 -7.00 32.35 29.74
C ASN A 804 -7.74 33.67 29.93
N VAL A 805 -8.81 33.91 29.17
CA VAL A 805 -9.65 35.12 29.31
C VAL A 805 -10.41 35.08 30.64
N SER A 806 -11.02 33.93 31.01
CA SER A 806 -11.80 33.80 32.23
C SER A 806 -10.97 33.98 33.52
N GLU A 807 -9.69 33.57 33.52
CA GLU A 807 -8.78 33.78 34.65
C GLU A 807 -8.41 35.26 34.89
N ARG A 808 -8.54 36.09 33.87
CA ARG A 808 -8.11 37.50 33.89
C ARG A 808 -9.26 38.49 33.94
N VAL A 809 -10.48 38.05 34.14
CA VAL A 809 -11.68 38.93 34.18
C VAL A 809 -11.50 40.09 35.14
N ARG A 810 -10.92 39.87 36.34
CA ARG A 810 -10.64 40.91 37.31
C ARG A 810 -9.52 41.88 36.87
N GLU A 811 -8.44 41.33 36.28
CA GLU A 811 -7.35 42.17 35.72
C GLU A 811 -7.89 43.05 34.56
N ILE A 812 -8.72 42.43 33.70
CA ILE A 812 -9.36 43.12 32.58
C ILE A 812 -10.32 44.23 33.07
N ALA A 813 -11.14 43.92 34.08
CA ALA A 813 -12.02 44.88 34.70
C ALA A 813 -11.24 46.07 35.34
N SER A 814 -10.13 45.76 36.07
CA SER A 814 -9.28 46.79 36.63
C SER A 814 -8.63 47.69 35.57
N LEU A 815 -8.18 47.13 34.44
CA LEU A 815 -7.64 47.94 33.33
C LEU A 815 -8.72 48.83 32.70
N LYS A 816 -9.94 48.29 32.52
CA LYS A 816 -11.09 49.11 32.02
C LYS A 816 -11.44 50.28 32.96
N VAL A 817 -11.42 50.03 34.28
CA VAL A 817 -11.68 51.07 35.29
C VAL A 817 -10.55 52.12 35.30
N LEU A 818 -9.31 51.73 35.07
CA LEU A 818 -8.15 52.61 34.94
C LEU A 818 -8.15 53.41 33.61
N GLY A 819 -9.17 53.26 32.78
CA GLY A 819 -9.34 54.08 31.56
C GLY A 819 -8.65 53.50 30.30
N PHE A 820 -8.19 52.23 30.33
CA PHE A 820 -7.62 51.61 29.14
C PHE A 820 -8.72 51.43 28.07
N THR A 821 -8.38 51.77 26.85
CA THR A 821 -9.29 51.58 25.70
C THR A 821 -9.51 50.12 25.39
N ARG A 822 -10.62 49.78 24.73
CA ARG A 822 -10.91 48.37 24.27
C ARG A 822 -9.75 47.79 23.49
N ARG A 823 -9.10 48.55 22.59
CA ARG A 823 -7.96 48.12 21.78
C ARG A 823 -6.72 47.76 22.63
N GLU A 824 -6.46 48.54 23.67
CA GLU A 824 -5.34 48.29 24.59
C GLU A 824 -5.56 47.04 25.43
N VAL A 825 -6.77 46.84 25.92
CA VAL A 825 -7.16 45.63 26.68
C VAL A 825 -7.08 44.40 25.79
N HIS A 826 -7.58 44.45 24.55
CA HIS A 826 -7.43 43.37 23.56
C HIS A 826 -5.96 43.07 23.29
N ALA A 827 -5.16 44.10 23.03
CA ALA A 827 -3.72 43.94 22.76
C ALA A 827 -2.97 43.32 23.95
N TYR A 828 -3.36 43.63 25.17
CA TYR A 828 -2.75 43.08 26.39
C TYR A 828 -3.00 41.55 26.50
N VAL A 829 -4.23 41.14 26.34
CA VAL A 829 -4.63 39.68 26.40
C VAL A 829 -4.09 38.92 25.20
N PHE A 830 -4.24 39.46 24.00
CA PHE A 830 -3.92 38.76 22.75
C PHE A 830 -2.42 38.53 22.56
N ARG A 831 -1.56 39.46 23.02
CA ARG A 831 -0.09 39.29 22.96
C ARG A 831 0.36 38.00 23.64
N GLU A 832 -0.19 37.68 24.80
CA GLU A 832 0.18 36.44 25.51
C GLU A 832 -0.25 35.20 24.74
N ILE A 833 -1.46 35.22 24.20
CA ILE A 833 -1.99 34.08 23.43
C ILE A 833 -1.15 33.86 22.16
N VAL A 834 -0.83 34.93 21.44
CA VAL A 834 0.03 34.86 20.25
C VAL A 834 1.44 34.34 20.61
N LEU A 835 2.04 34.79 21.70
CA LEU A 835 3.33 34.29 22.17
C LEU A 835 3.27 32.77 22.51
N LEU A 836 2.21 32.36 23.20
CA LEU A 836 2.01 30.96 23.54
C LEU A 836 1.80 30.13 22.29
N SER A 837 1.08 30.68 21.29
CA SER A 837 0.89 30.01 20.01
C SER A 837 2.21 29.88 19.23
N LEU A 838 3.02 30.92 19.19
CA LEU A 838 4.34 30.89 18.55
C LEU A 838 5.29 29.87 19.21
N LEU A 839 5.33 29.84 20.55
CA LEU A 839 6.15 28.87 21.28
C LEU A 839 5.65 27.43 21.10
N GLY A 840 4.31 27.26 21.12
CA GLY A 840 3.69 25.98 20.89
C GLY A 840 3.91 25.47 19.47
N ASP A 841 3.79 26.36 18.49
CA ASP A 841 4.00 26.04 17.09
C ASP A 841 5.47 25.66 16.80
N ALA A 842 6.43 26.41 17.31
CA ALA A 842 7.84 26.06 17.20
C ALA A 842 8.17 24.69 17.82
N ALA A 843 7.63 24.40 19.01
CA ALA A 843 7.74 23.08 19.63
C ALA A 843 7.01 22.00 18.82
N GLY A 844 5.86 22.34 18.23
CA GLY A 844 5.07 21.49 17.37
C GLY A 844 5.78 21.13 16.07
N MET A 845 6.49 22.06 15.46
CA MET A 845 7.32 21.78 14.28
C MET A 845 8.40 20.74 14.58
N ALA A 846 9.14 20.88 15.68
CA ALA A 846 10.15 19.91 16.07
C ALA A 846 9.55 18.52 16.38
N LEU A 847 8.42 18.50 17.12
CA LEU A 847 7.70 17.25 17.42
C LEU A 847 7.10 16.63 16.15
N GLY A 848 6.58 17.45 15.25
CA GLY A 848 5.96 17.02 13.99
C GLY A 848 6.96 16.39 13.05
N THR A 849 8.17 16.95 12.93
CA THR A 849 9.25 16.37 12.13
C THR A 849 9.65 14.99 12.65
N TRP A 850 9.80 14.84 13.96
CA TRP A 850 10.08 13.53 14.56
C TRP A 850 8.93 12.53 14.34
N LEU A 851 7.70 12.97 14.54
CA LEU A 851 6.52 12.11 14.39
C LEU A 851 6.27 11.71 12.93
N GLU A 852 6.50 12.61 12.00
CA GLU A 852 6.41 12.36 10.56
C GLU A 852 7.40 11.27 10.14
N GLY A 853 8.69 11.41 10.52
CA GLY A 853 9.69 10.39 10.24
C GLY A 853 9.33 9.00 10.78
N PHE A 854 8.70 8.95 11.96
CA PHE A 854 8.20 7.69 12.52
C PHE A 854 7.00 7.12 11.73
N VAL A 855 6.06 7.98 11.35
CA VAL A 855 4.87 7.56 10.57
C VAL A 855 5.27 7.07 9.19
N ILE A 856 6.13 7.79 8.49
CA ILE A 856 6.61 7.44 7.16
C ILE A 856 7.29 6.08 7.16
N THR A 857 8.20 5.84 8.10
CA THR A 857 8.91 4.55 8.18
C THR A 857 7.97 3.37 8.50
N THR A 858 6.89 3.63 9.24
CA THR A 858 5.92 2.60 9.61
C THR A 858 4.91 2.34 8.47
N ALA A 859 4.60 3.35 7.67
CA ALA A 859 3.62 3.27 6.58
C ALA A 859 4.21 2.74 5.26
N GLU A 860 5.54 2.66 5.14
CA GLU A 860 6.21 2.19 3.92
C GLU A 860 5.84 0.76 3.54
N VAL A 861 5.70 0.55 2.23
CA VAL A 861 5.51 -0.79 1.64
C VAL A 861 6.85 -1.43 1.27
N ASP A 862 6.89 -2.76 1.12
CA ASP A 862 8.15 -3.50 0.93
C ASP A 862 8.87 -3.21 -0.38
N TYR A 863 8.15 -2.71 -1.39
CA TYR A 863 8.70 -2.39 -2.71
C TYR A 863 8.74 -0.88 -3.01
N VAL A 864 8.28 -0.02 -2.05
CA VAL A 864 8.33 1.45 -2.20
C VAL A 864 8.90 2.06 -0.93
N MET A 865 9.91 2.90 -1.09
CA MET A 865 10.43 3.78 -0.07
C MET A 865 9.79 5.16 -0.23
N PHE A 866 9.33 5.77 0.85
CA PHE A 866 8.80 7.14 0.81
C PHE A 866 9.92 8.18 0.94
N GLY A 867 9.67 9.39 0.49
CA GLY A 867 10.55 10.53 0.76
C GLY A 867 10.74 10.75 2.26
N ARG A 868 11.91 11.26 2.65
CA ARG A 868 12.29 11.47 4.07
C ARG A 868 12.40 12.94 4.43
N GLU A 869 11.93 13.81 3.57
CA GLU A 869 12.10 15.26 3.74
C GLU A 869 10.75 15.97 3.72
N ILE A 870 10.58 16.86 4.67
CA ILE A 870 9.42 17.76 4.69
C ILE A 870 9.84 19.04 3.98
N HIS A 871 9.09 19.47 2.98
CA HIS A 871 9.39 20.68 2.23
C HIS A 871 9.26 21.95 3.10
N PRO A 872 10.09 22.97 2.89
CA PRO A 872 9.98 24.24 3.62
C PRO A 872 8.60 24.88 3.53
N LEU A 873 7.90 24.69 2.41
CA LEU A 873 6.53 25.18 2.22
C LEU A 873 5.54 24.55 3.20
N SER A 874 5.69 23.28 3.52
CA SER A 874 4.83 22.57 4.45
C SER A 874 4.97 23.05 5.89
N PHE A 875 6.20 23.44 6.30
CA PHE A 875 6.40 24.14 7.57
C PHE A 875 5.69 25.49 7.58
N VAL A 876 5.79 26.25 6.49
CA VAL A 876 5.11 27.55 6.39
C VAL A 876 3.58 27.38 6.40
N LEU A 877 3.04 26.38 5.70
CA LEU A 877 1.60 26.11 5.66
C LEU A 877 1.06 25.66 7.03
N ALA A 878 1.74 24.75 7.71
CA ALA A 878 1.36 24.31 9.06
C ALA A 878 1.38 25.48 10.05
N PHE A 879 2.44 26.30 10.03
CA PHE A 879 2.55 27.52 10.81
C PHE A 879 1.43 28.50 10.51
N ALA A 880 1.22 28.81 9.24
CA ALA A 880 0.21 29.78 8.81
C ALA A 880 -1.19 29.32 9.20
N LEU A 881 -1.50 28.02 9.09
CA LEU A 881 -2.80 27.46 9.45
C LEU A 881 -3.03 27.52 10.97
N THR A 882 -2.04 27.18 11.79
CA THR A 882 -2.10 27.30 13.25
C THR A 882 -2.29 28.76 13.66
N MET A 883 -1.58 29.70 13.03
CA MET A 883 -1.72 31.11 13.29
C MET A 883 -3.08 31.65 12.80
N ALA A 884 -3.60 31.16 11.70
CA ALA A 884 -4.95 31.51 11.21
C ALA A 884 -6.04 31.06 12.19
N PHE A 885 -5.94 29.86 12.74
CA PHE A 885 -6.87 29.40 13.81
C PHE A 885 -6.73 30.24 15.07
N THR A 886 -5.51 30.59 15.48
CA THR A 886 -5.27 31.50 16.61
C THR A 886 -5.95 32.85 16.38
N LEU A 887 -5.77 33.46 15.20
CA LEU A 887 -6.37 34.74 14.85
C LEU A 887 -7.90 34.66 14.81
N ALA A 888 -8.46 33.60 14.20
CA ALA A 888 -9.90 33.38 14.15
C ALA A 888 -10.52 33.30 15.56
N ILE A 889 -9.85 32.58 16.46
CA ILE A 889 -10.30 32.47 17.86
C ILE A 889 -10.18 33.81 18.61
N LEU A 890 -9.09 34.56 18.41
CA LEU A 890 -8.94 35.88 18.98
C LEU A 890 -10.05 36.85 18.52
N LEU A 891 -10.42 36.78 17.24
CA LEU A 891 -11.55 37.55 16.71
C LEU A 891 -12.87 37.14 17.37
N LEU A 892 -13.10 35.84 17.58
CA LEU A 892 -14.29 35.33 18.28
C LEU A 892 -14.33 35.78 19.73
N MET A 893 -13.18 35.82 20.41
CA MET A 893 -13.06 36.21 21.82
C MET A 893 -13.20 37.72 22.06
N ARG A 894 -13.07 38.58 21.03
CA ARG A 894 -13.31 40.04 21.15
C ARG A 894 -14.65 40.34 21.79
N ARG A 895 -15.71 39.67 21.32
CA ARG A 895 -17.07 39.89 21.86
C ARG A 895 -17.16 39.53 23.35
N ARG A 896 -16.47 38.48 23.81
CA ARG A 896 -16.44 38.12 25.23
C ARG A 896 -15.65 39.09 26.08
N LEU A 897 -14.51 39.60 25.58
CA LEU A 897 -13.71 40.61 26.25
C LEU A 897 -14.48 41.92 26.42
N ASP A 898 -15.22 42.29 25.40
CA ASP A 898 -16.05 43.52 25.43
C ASP A 898 -17.21 43.37 26.43
N ALA A 899 -17.79 42.18 26.58
CA ALA A 899 -18.90 41.89 27.48
C ALA A 899 -18.54 41.78 28.97
N VAL A 900 -17.26 41.92 29.34
CA VAL A 900 -16.83 41.91 30.77
C VAL A 900 -17.34 43.19 31.46
N ASP A 901 -18.27 42.99 32.41
CA ASP A 901 -18.79 44.06 33.23
C ASP A 901 -17.78 44.49 34.31
N MET A 902 -17.52 45.81 34.39
CA MET A 902 -16.55 46.36 35.32
C MET A 902 -17.03 46.31 36.78
N VAL A 903 -18.28 46.59 36.99
CA VAL A 903 -18.87 46.68 38.32
C VAL A 903 -19.08 45.30 38.97
N GLU A 904 -19.67 44.39 38.21
CA GLU A 904 -19.92 43.02 38.66
C GLU A 904 -18.61 42.23 38.88
N SER A 905 -17.60 42.44 38.01
CA SER A 905 -16.33 41.78 38.12
C SER A 905 -15.42 42.28 39.26
N LEU A 906 -15.61 43.50 39.73
CA LEU A 906 -14.90 44.10 40.85
C LEU A 906 -15.63 44.07 42.17
N LYS A 907 -17.01 43.87 42.15
CA LYS A 907 -17.70 43.52 43.39
C LYS A 907 -17.06 42.28 43.97
N SER A 908 -16.25 42.50 44.94
CA SER A 908 -15.62 41.39 45.63
C SER A 908 -16.69 40.59 46.36
N VAL A 909 -16.40 39.36 46.42
CA VAL A 909 -17.00 38.41 47.29
C VAL A 909 -17.02 38.94 48.71
N ASP A 910 -18.13 39.49 49.14
CA ASP A 910 -18.53 39.50 50.55
C ASP A 910 -19.27 38.21 50.84
#